data_e646925b2327445b76775c35ac3d3d35
#
_entry.id   e646925b2327445b76775c35ac3d3d35
#
_cell.length_a   1.000
_cell.length_b   1.000
_cell.length_c   1.000
_cell.angle_alpha   90.00
_cell.angle_beta   90.00
_cell.angle_gamma   90.00
#
_symmetry.space_group_name_H-M   'P 1'
#
loop_
_entity.id
_entity.type
_entity.pdbx_description
1 polymer ?
#
loop_
_entity_poly.entity_id
_entity_poly.type
_entity_poly.pdbx_seq_one_letter_code
_entity_poly.pdbx_strand_id
1 'polypeptide(L)'
;MPLATIFGGIDILHTNFQHQHWQEWLSSGVDEEIINLNVKSLEGRTPYEYLIYSPKISRRNDGRLRDGDLTKYRHIEHGGWWCNGIDPLDDYNPMMWGCFKPDRPRRDRNKIHKHIKYEHPYKEPTRAFFLQVPLKTWRLVSRYSGIDIPCEDLENPQGFWHWVWRRNVPVVIVEGVKKAACLLTIGYAAIAIPGVNSGYRTPKDEFGNIIGKPNLVPDLKHFATEDRRIDICFDRDKKTETVQHVRTAIKRMGKLLSIEKCKVQVIDLPGPEKGVDDFVVAQGQDSFDELYDKSETLDMWQVKLFTLLTYQPTISLDQKYLGQIQIPDTEKLIVLKSAKGTGKTEWLTGEVAKAHEQNRRVLIITHRIQLGEALCNRFGVNYVTEVKDSGTGDLLGYGVCIDSLHQQSQARFNPNDWYNNTVIIDECDQVFWHLLNSGTEVAKRRVSVLKNLKLLIQNVLSSPQGKIYLASADVSDCDVDYLLSLAGEIKVKPFAILNNYQPQPGNCYSYEGTNPKDLIAALDRAILEGGHHLLCCSAQKAKSKWGTQALEQRFRRKFPDLRILRIDSESVSDPSHPAFGCIAHLNEILTLTGSPVATTGGTPATRWLTKYDLVIASPSLETGVSIDIKGHFSAVWGIFQGVQSANSVRQMLARLRETVDRHIWVKACGMGFVGNGSTSMGSLLASQHAVTRTNIALLSQADNADYSIDENFQPESLQTWAKRACVINAQMRCYREFVLQGLVEDGYRVIDADDVGEEESQGVCDSVKAASQELYVEECQAIANSETISDSEFKKLQDKKAKTKTERHQERKASLNERYGVDVTPELVWKDEDNWYPQLRLHYFLTLGREQLVERDAKRAKSQIETGESAIWKPDFNKGQLLPAVLILEKLNISYFLTPGIMFRGSDVELQKLKALTVQHRYTIRDYLGVTISEGMSAIAIIQKLLSKLGLKLSYVGRMGSRENRERMYQFVEPKDERDSVFAAWQNRVVGVHQQ
;
A
#
# COMPACT_ATOMS: atom_id res chain seq x y z
N MET A 1 52.58 -31.66 18.44
CA MET A 1 53.05 -30.71 19.45
C MET A 1 52.00 -29.62 19.57
N PRO A 2 51.48 -29.36 20.78
CA PRO A 2 50.37 -28.41 20.95
C PRO A 2 50.86 -26.97 20.86
N LEU A 3 50.12 -26.15 20.14
CA LEU A 3 50.28 -24.70 19.95
C LEU A 3 49.95 -23.85 21.22
N ALA A 4 50.21 -24.42 22.41
CA ALA A 4 49.91 -23.75 23.69
C ALA A 4 51.06 -22.89 24.24
N THR A 5 52.09 -22.54 23.45
CA THR A 5 53.28 -21.86 23.97
C THR A 5 53.63 -20.54 23.32
N ILE A 6 52.71 -19.85 22.63
CA ILE A 6 52.98 -18.51 22.06
C ILE A 6 52.17 -17.38 22.72
N PHE A 7 51.27 -17.67 23.62
CA PHE A 7 50.58 -16.63 24.40
C PHE A 7 50.94 -16.71 25.87
N GLY A 8 52.24 -16.50 26.14
CA GLY A 8 52.73 -16.25 27.48
C GLY A 8 52.54 -14.78 27.85
N GLY A 9 51.86 -14.55 29.00
CA GLY A 9 51.97 -13.31 29.74
C GLY A 9 51.07 -12.18 29.28
N ILE A 10 49.77 -12.24 29.57
CA ILE A 10 48.82 -11.12 29.45
C ILE A 10 48.80 -10.35 30.79
N ASP A 11 49.85 -9.57 31.02
CA ASP A 11 49.87 -8.55 32.07
C ASP A 11 50.43 -7.19 31.55
N ILE A 12 50.46 -7.00 30.23
CA ILE A 12 51.07 -5.81 29.58
C ILE A 12 50.07 -4.93 28.83
N LEU A 13 48.75 -5.09 28.96
CA LEU A 13 47.80 -4.36 28.14
C LEU A 13 47.15 -3.12 28.79
N HIS A 14 47.49 -2.77 30.06
CA HIS A 14 46.93 -1.61 30.71
C HIS A 14 47.76 -0.30 30.57
N THR A 15 48.90 -0.29 29.92
CA THR A 15 49.84 0.84 29.98
C THR A 15 49.68 1.92 28.90
N ASN A 16 48.80 1.74 27.90
CA ASN A 16 48.61 2.73 26.80
C ASN A 16 47.18 3.16 26.52
N PHE A 17 46.21 2.83 27.38
CA PHE A 17 44.83 3.26 27.20
C PHE A 17 44.48 4.38 28.16
N GLN A 18 44.14 5.59 27.65
CA GLN A 18 43.72 6.68 28.53
C GLN A 18 42.36 6.36 29.18
N HIS A 19 42.27 6.52 30.48
CA HIS A 19 41.07 6.23 31.28
C HIS A 19 39.80 6.94 30.76
N GLN A 20 39.94 8.16 30.24
CA GLN A 20 38.83 8.91 29.68
C GLN A 20 38.23 8.22 28.42
N HIS A 21 39.06 7.71 27.53
CA HIS A 21 38.60 7.02 26.33
C HIS A 21 37.92 5.68 26.69
N TRP A 22 38.47 4.98 27.66
CA TRP A 22 37.88 3.75 28.19
C TRP A 22 36.48 3.99 28.75
N GLN A 23 36.32 4.98 29.63
CA GLN A 23 35.04 5.33 30.21
C GLN A 23 34.00 5.76 29.17
N GLU A 24 34.42 6.45 28.10
CA GLU A 24 33.54 6.81 27.01
C GLU A 24 32.90 5.58 26.30
N TRP A 25 33.67 4.53 26.11
CA TRP A 25 33.17 3.29 25.48
C TRP A 25 32.31 2.47 26.45
N LEU A 26 32.73 2.34 27.69
CA LEU A 26 31.93 1.66 28.73
C LEU A 26 30.58 2.33 28.94
N SER A 27 30.54 3.66 28.95
CA SER A 27 29.28 4.42 29.09
C SER A 27 28.31 4.23 27.89
N SER A 28 28.78 3.72 26.76
CA SER A 28 27.98 3.33 25.61
C SER A 28 27.56 1.84 25.65
N GLY A 29 27.69 1.17 26.81
CA GLY A 29 27.29 -0.23 26.98
C GLY A 29 28.18 -1.25 26.26
N VAL A 30 29.45 -0.92 26.02
CA VAL A 30 30.39 -1.81 25.33
C VAL A 30 31.18 -2.67 26.31
N ASP A 31 31.29 -3.95 25.99
CA ASP A 31 32.06 -4.91 26.75
C ASP A 31 33.58 -4.60 26.72
N GLU A 32 34.26 -4.76 27.87
CA GLU A 32 35.69 -4.46 28.06
C GLU A 32 36.59 -5.24 27.09
N GLU A 33 36.30 -6.49 26.79
CA GLU A 33 37.11 -7.29 25.86
C GLU A 33 36.95 -6.78 24.41
N ILE A 34 35.73 -6.35 24.01
CA ILE A 34 35.52 -5.73 22.71
C ILE A 34 36.31 -4.42 22.60
N ILE A 35 36.32 -3.61 23.67
CA ILE A 35 37.12 -2.37 23.70
C ILE A 35 38.61 -2.68 23.51
N ASN A 36 39.14 -3.63 24.29
CA ASN A 36 40.56 -4.02 24.26
C ASN A 36 41.01 -4.53 22.87
N LEU A 37 40.10 -5.25 22.15
CA LEU A 37 40.42 -5.81 20.83
C LEU A 37 40.46 -4.76 19.73
N ASN A 38 39.71 -3.66 19.85
CA ASN A 38 39.43 -2.77 18.71
C ASN A 38 39.86 -1.31 18.92
N VAL A 39 40.10 -0.89 20.16
CA VAL A 39 40.30 0.53 20.47
C VAL A 39 41.66 0.77 21.09
N LYS A 40 42.29 1.88 20.72
CA LYS A 40 43.56 2.33 21.31
C LYS A 40 43.63 3.84 21.40
N SER A 41 44.30 4.36 22.42
CA SER A 41 44.59 5.77 22.54
C SER A 41 45.85 6.11 21.73
N LEU A 42 45.76 7.16 20.95
CA LEU A 42 46.87 7.69 20.14
C LEU A 42 47.12 9.14 20.52
N GLU A 43 48.38 9.56 20.56
CA GLU A 43 48.80 10.92 20.85
C GLU A 43 50.05 11.35 20.07
N GLY A 44 50.36 12.63 20.09
CA GLY A 44 51.54 13.17 19.42
C GLY A 44 51.49 13.00 17.91
N ARG A 45 52.50 12.38 17.34
CA ARG A 45 52.61 12.15 15.88
C ARG A 45 51.96 10.83 15.41
N THR A 46 51.68 9.90 16.28
CA THR A 46 51.17 8.59 15.95
C THR A 46 49.84 8.63 15.12
N PRO A 47 48.87 9.52 15.40
CA PRO A 47 47.65 9.60 14.60
C PRO A 47 47.86 9.89 13.11
N TYR A 48 48.98 10.53 12.74
CA TYR A 48 49.29 10.77 11.31
C TYR A 48 49.52 9.49 10.51
N GLU A 49 50.11 8.46 11.14
CA GLU A 49 50.36 7.17 10.49
C GLU A 49 49.04 6.46 10.14
N TYR A 50 47.99 6.68 10.90
CA TYR A 50 46.66 6.09 10.72
C TYR A 50 45.76 6.92 9.79
N LEU A 51 45.93 8.22 9.70
CA LEU A 51 45.04 9.11 8.97
C LEU A 51 45.59 9.63 7.64
N ILE A 52 46.91 9.67 7.45
CA ILE A 52 47.54 10.34 6.29
C ILE A 52 48.53 9.42 5.58
N TYR A 53 48.18 8.15 5.41
CA TYR A 53 49.02 7.15 4.73
C TYR A 53 48.73 7.04 3.23
N SER A 54 47.61 7.51 2.73
CA SER A 54 47.15 7.30 1.35
C SER A 54 48.19 7.75 0.31
N PRO A 55 48.49 6.94 -0.70
CA PRO A 55 49.37 7.33 -1.80
C PRO A 55 48.78 8.43 -2.69
N LYS A 56 47.46 8.69 -2.59
CA LYS A 56 46.77 9.76 -3.33
C LYS A 56 46.99 11.16 -2.72
N ILE A 57 47.67 11.25 -1.59
CA ILE A 57 48.03 12.53 -0.95
C ILE A 57 49.24 13.10 -1.66
N SER A 58 49.12 14.34 -2.17
CA SER A 58 50.21 15.04 -2.82
C SER A 58 51.31 15.34 -1.79
N ARG A 59 52.52 14.85 -2.05
CA ARG A 59 53.68 15.04 -1.23
C ARG A 59 54.64 16.04 -1.89
N ARG A 60 55.62 16.56 -1.13
CA ARG A 60 56.75 17.34 -1.64
C ARG A 60 57.71 16.39 -2.40
N ASN A 61 58.66 16.98 -3.19
CA ASN A 61 59.62 16.20 -3.94
C ASN A 61 60.54 15.34 -3.04
N ASP A 62 60.66 15.70 -1.78
CA ASP A 62 61.43 14.96 -0.75
C ASP A 62 60.59 13.88 -0.02
N GLY A 63 59.36 13.64 -0.48
CA GLY A 63 58.43 12.62 0.07
C GLY A 63 57.63 13.07 1.27
N ARG A 64 57.90 14.24 1.83
CA ARG A 64 57.19 14.77 3.01
C ARG A 64 55.81 15.31 2.67
N LEU A 65 54.92 15.32 3.67
CA LEU A 65 53.58 15.92 3.56
C LEU A 65 53.70 17.43 3.31
N ARG A 66 52.74 18.00 2.59
CA ARG A 66 52.64 19.46 2.40
C ARG A 66 52.19 20.17 3.67
N ASP A 67 52.69 21.39 3.89
CA ASP A 67 52.37 22.18 5.09
C ASP A 67 50.84 22.40 5.26
N GLY A 68 50.11 22.54 4.16
CA GLY A 68 48.67 22.70 4.19
C GLY A 68 47.92 21.49 4.80
N ASP A 69 48.41 20.27 4.50
CA ASP A 69 47.83 19.05 5.05
C ASP A 69 48.23 18.89 6.53
N LEU A 70 49.48 19.17 6.88
CA LEU A 70 49.93 19.16 8.28
C LEU A 70 49.16 20.18 9.13
N THR A 71 48.96 21.39 8.64
CA THR A 71 48.19 22.45 9.35
C THR A 71 46.72 22.02 9.53
N LYS A 72 46.14 21.40 8.49
CA LYS A 72 44.75 20.92 8.53
C LYS A 72 44.53 19.85 9.61
N TYR A 73 45.52 18.98 9.81
CA TYR A 73 45.40 17.85 10.73
C TYR A 73 46.14 18.07 12.08
N ARG A 74 46.71 19.27 12.35
CA ARG A 74 47.47 19.58 13.57
C ARG A 74 46.70 19.27 14.86
N HIS A 75 45.35 19.37 14.82
CA HIS A 75 44.49 19.11 15.98
C HIS A 75 44.57 17.65 16.50
N ILE A 76 44.97 16.69 15.66
CA ILE A 76 45.08 15.27 16.05
C ILE A 76 46.27 15.00 16.95
N GLU A 77 47.24 15.90 17.01
CA GLU A 77 48.41 15.77 17.90
C GLU A 77 48.03 15.87 19.39
N HIS A 78 46.87 16.44 19.71
CA HIS A 78 46.38 16.55 21.09
C HIS A 78 45.85 15.25 21.66
N GLY A 79 45.88 14.14 20.88
CA GLY A 79 45.39 12.85 21.28
C GLY A 79 43.96 12.57 20.85
N GLY A 80 43.53 11.35 21.13
CA GLY A 80 42.22 10.82 20.86
C GLY A 80 42.25 9.28 20.79
N TRP A 81 41.08 8.72 20.58
CA TRP A 81 41.03 7.26 20.38
C TRP A 81 40.90 6.88 18.91
N TRP A 82 41.53 5.82 18.54
CA TRP A 82 41.42 5.13 17.24
C TRP A 82 40.68 3.84 17.37
N CYS A 83 39.79 3.55 16.43
CA CYS A 83 39.12 2.27 16.28
C CYS A 83 39.14 1.83 14.82
N ASN A 84 39.49 0.58 14.60
CA ASN A 84 39.37 -0.10 13.32
C ASN A 84 38.62 -1.43 13.52
N GLY A 85 38.99 -2.46 12.82
CA GLY A 85 38.42 -3.82 12.90
C GLY A 85 39.16 -4.70 11.95
N ILE A 86 38.50 -5.68 11.39
CA ILE A 86 39.07 -6.59 10.37
C ILE A 86 38.57 -6.22 8.98
N ASP A 87 39.31 -6.63 7.96
CA ASP A 87 38.98 -6.44 6.55
C ASP A 87 38.38 -7.71 5.94
N PRO A 88 37.05 -7.81 5.75
CA PRO A 88 36.45 -9.01 5.16
C PRO A 88 36.80 -9.19 3.68
N LEU A 89 37.43 -8.21 3.04
CA LEU A 89 37.86 -8.27 1.64
C LEU A 89 39.36 -8.59 1.50
N ASP A 90 40.10 -8.67 2.61
CA ASP A 90 41.52 -9.02 2.67
C ASP A 90 41.71 -10.13 3.73
N ASP A 91 41.18 -11.29 3.45
CA ASP A 91 41.29 -12.52 4.27
C ASP A 91 41.01 -12.32 5.77
N TYR A 92 40.17 -11.34 6.11
CA TYR A 92 39.82 -10.98 7.50
C TYR A 92 41.02 -10.52 8.32
N ASN A 93 42.06 -10.00 7.68
CA ASN A 93 43.21 -9.35 8.33
C ASN A 93 42.78 -8.03 9.04
N PRO A 94 43.61 -7.53 9.99
CA PRO A 94 43.37 -6.25 10.59
C PRO A 94 43.25 -5.12 9.56
N MET A 95 42.15 -4.35 9.59
CA MET A 95 41.89 -3.28 8.61
C MET A 95 42.79 -2.06 8.88
N MET A 96 43.44 -1.54 7.84
CA MET A 96 44.19 -0.27 7.92
C MET A 96 43.26 0.95 8.04
N TRP A 97 42.03 0.84 7.54
CA TRP A 97 41.06 1.91 7.60
C TRP A 97 40.29 1.87 8.94
N GLY A 98 39.97 3.05 9.49
CA GLY A 98 39.24 3.15 10.75
C GLY A 98 38.76 4.57 11.00
N CYS A 99 38.39 4.86 12.25
CA CYS A 99 38.04 6.21 12.67
C CYS A 99 38.89 6.66 13.88
N PHE A 100 39.24 7.93 13.87
CA PHE A 100 39.89 8.62 14.97
C PHE A 100 38.96 9.68 15.55
N LYS A 101 38.70 9.64 16.83
CA LYS A 101 38.00 10.72 17.53
C LYS A 101 39.04 11.56 18.30
N PRO A 102 39.36 12.76 17.79
CA PRO A 102 40.30 13.65 18.49
C PRO A 102 39.68 14.24 19.75
N ASP A 103 40.49 14.41 20.79
CA ASP A 103 40.11 15.08 22.05
C ASP A 103 39.75 16.54 21.82
N ARG A 104 40.39 17.12 20.80
CA ARG A 104 40.11 18.51 20.37
C ARG A 104 39.67 18.51 18.88
N PRO A 105 38.39 18.34 18.60
CA PRO A 105 37.90 18.28 17.22
C PRO A 105 38.01 19.62 16.51
N ARG A 106 38.41 19.59 15.23
CA ARG A 106 38.48 20.82 14.39
C ARG A 106 37.09 21.29 13.97
N ARG A 107 36.98 22.58 13.63
CA ARG A 107 35.77 23.17 13.06
C ARG A 107 35.63 22.79 11.59
N ASP A 108 34.38 22.59 11.14
CA ASP A 108 34.06 22.44 9.74
C ASP A 108 34.28 23.75 8.98
N ARG A 109 35.04 23.73 7.88
CA ARG A 109 35.30 24.92 7.07
C ARG A 109 34.05 25.49 6.39
N ASN A 110 33.10 24.64 6.06
CA ASN A 110 31.85 25.02 5.37
C ASN A 110 30.72 25.36 6.35
N LYS A 111 30.81 24.92 7.60
CA LYS A 111 29.83 25.12 8.66
C LYS A 111 30.53 25.49 9.95
N ILE A 112 30.87 26.77 10.11
CA ILE A 112 31.73 27.32 11.20
C ILE A 112 31.26 26.92 12.60
N HIS A 113 29.96 26.70 12.80
CA HIS A 113 29.38 26.27 14.09
C HIS A 113 29.43 24.73 14.32
N LYS A 114 29.90 23.94 13.35
CA LYS A 114 29.98 22.49 13.45
C LYS A 114 31.42 22.02 13.65
N HIS A 115 31.62 21.09 14.62
CA HIS A 115 32.89 20.41 14.83
C HIS A 115 32.84 19.02 14.11
N ILE A 116 34.00 18.68 13.52
CA ILE A 116 34.21 17.35 12.93
C ILE A 116 34.65 16.42 14.06
N LYS A 117 33.74 15.61 14.57
CA LYS A 117 33.97 14.76 15.74
C LYS A 117 34.81 13.53 15.43
N TYR A 118 34.74 13.03 14.19
CA TYR A 118 35.43 11.82 13.75
C TYR A 118 36.21 12.09 12.48
N GLU A 119 37.47 11.67 12.46
CA GLU A 119 38.35 11.71 11.28
C GLU A 119 38.56 10.30 10.74
N HIS A 120 38.60 10.18 9.42
CA HIS A 120 38.90 8.95 8.70
C HIS A 120 40.12 9.13 7.83
N PRO A 121 40.80 8.06 7.36
CA PRO A 121 41.97 8.13 6.50
C PRO A 121 41.71 9.02 5.28
N TYR A 122 42.53 10.05 5.15
CA TYR A 122 42.37 11.11 4.15
C TYR A 122 42.63 10.59 2.75
N LYS A 123 41.70 10.88 1.82
CA LYS A 123 41.68 10.40 0.44
C LYS A 123 41.52 8.87 0.27
N GLU A 124 41.25 8.16 1.33
CA GLU A 124 40.85 6.75 1.22
C GLU A 124 39.32 6.61 1.09
N PRO A 125 38.85 5.61 0.33
CA PRO A 125 37.43 5.31 0.23
C PRO A 125 36.84 4.93 1.59
N THR A 126 35.64 5.39 1.88
CA THR A 126 34.91 5.01 3.10
C THR A 126 34.62 3.50 3.12
N ARG A 127 34.86 2.86 4.26
CA ARG A 127 34.64 1.43 4.52
C ARG A 127 33.62 1.25 5.65
N ALA A 128 33.14 0.03 5.86
CA ALA A 128 32.35 -0.35 7.01
C ALA A 128 33.25 -0.93 8.12
N PHE A 129 32.76 -0.94 9.37
CA PHE A 129 33.49 -1.49 10.51
C PHE A 129 33.02 -2.90 10.85
N PHE A 130 33.96 -3.81 10.96
CA PHE A 130 33.80 -5.20 11.36
C PHE A 130 34.68 -5.43 12.60
N LEU A 131 34.11 -5.21 13.76
CA LEU A 131 34.90 -5.27 15.01
C LEU A 131 35.29 -6.71 15.35
N GLN A 132 36.49 -6.89 15.90
CA GLN A 132 36.91 -8.14 16.51
C GLN A 132 36.06 -8.41 17.76
N VAL A 133 35.67 -9.67 17.96
CA VAL A 133 34.82 -10.06 19.08
C VAL A 133 35.44 -11.21 19.84
N PRO A 134 35.32 -11.28 21.19
CA PRO A 134 35.74 -12.42 21.98
C PRO A 134 34.80 -13.62 21.76
N LEU A 135 35.26 -14.81 22.09
CA LEU A 135 34.51 -16.06 21.92
C LEU A 135 33.16 -16.02 22.68
N LYS A 136 33.10 -15.35 23.82
CA LYS A 136 31.83 -15.18 24.57
C LYS A 136 30.77 -14.46 23.76
N THR A 137 31.15 -13.39 23.06
CA THR A 137 30.25 -12.64 22.14
C THR A 137 29.83 -13.52 20.98
N TRP A 138 30.76 -14.28 20.37
CA TRP A 138 30.43 -15.21 19.30
C TRP A 138 29.37 -16.23 19.71
N ARG A 139 29.52 -16.84 20.88
CA ARG A 139 28.55 -17.80 21.48
C ARG A 139 27.21 -17.13 21.75
N LEU A 140 27.22 -15.86 22.16
CA LEU A 140 26.00 -15.10 22.41
C LEU A 140 25.24 -14.83 21.09
N VAL A 141 25.93 -14.40 20.04
CA VAL A 141 25.35 -14.21 18.70
C VAL A 141 24.78 -15.52 18.15
N SER A 142 25.49 -16.65 18.34
CA SER A 142 25.01 -17.98 17.95
C SER A 142 23.67 -18.31 18.63
N ARG A 143 23.57 -18.05 19.94
CA ARG A 143 22.36 -18.32 20.74
C ARG A 143 21.17 -17.47 20.23
N TYR A 144 21.38 -16.16 20.01
CA TYR A 144 20.31 -15.26 19.57
C TYR A 144 19.88 -15.50 18.13
N SER A 145 20.83 -15.84 17.26
CA SER A 145 20.53 -16.13 15.86
C SER A 145 19.96 -17.53 15.63
N GLY A 146 20.07 -18.42 16.61
CA GLY A 146 19.72 -19.84 16.48
C GLY A 146 20.62 -20.62 15.49
N ILE A 147 21.81 -20.08 15.16
CA ILE A 147 22.75 -20.68 14.21
C ILE A 147 23.96 -21.21 14.96
N ASP A 148 24.17 -22.53 14.94
CA ASP A 148 25.26 -23.18 15.62
C ASP A 148 26.63 -22.75 15.07
N ILE A 149 27.66 -22.89 15.94
CA ILE A 149 29.05 -22.67 15.57
C ILE A 149 29.71 -24.05 15.45
N PRO A 150 29.88 -24.63 14.28
CA PRO A 150 30.59 -25.88 14.08
C PRO A 150 32.07 -25.76 14.44
N CYS A 151 32.71 -26.89 14.82
CA CYS A 151 34.13 -26.90 15.15
C CYS A 151 34.99 -26.34 14.01
N GLU A 152 34.65 -26.62 12.76
CA GLU A 152 35.36 -26.10 11.56
C GLU A 152 35.38 -24.57 11.49
N ASP A 153 34.34 -23.89 11.96
CA ASP A 153 34.30 -22.45 11.98
C ASP A 153 35.05 -21.86 13.19
N LEU A 154 35.07 -22.57 14.34
CA LEU A 154 35.86 -22.18 15.51
C LEU A 154 37.38 -22.27 15.26
N GLU A 155 37.80 -23.26 14.50
CA GLU A 155 39.21 -23.50 14.16
C GLU A 155 39.66 -22.64 12.96
N ASN A 156 38.74 -21.97 12.25
CA ASN A 156 39.05 -21.15 11.10
C ASN A 156 39.76 -19.85 11.52
N PRO A 157 40.98 -19.57 11.02
CA PRO A 157 41.72 -18.37 11.37
C PRO A 157 41.01 -17.07 10.95
N GLN A 158 40.08 -17.11 9.99
CA GLN A 158 39.26 -15.97 9.55
C GLN A 158 38.19 -15.55 10.58
N GLY A 159 37.88 -16.43 11.57
CA GLY A 159 37.14 -16.09 12.77
C GLY A 159 35.66 -15.72 12.58
N PHE A 160 35.16 -14.90 13.51
CA PHE A 160 33.74 -14.55 13.68
C PHE A 160 33.05 -14.08 12.40
N TRP A 161 33.62 -13.09 11.71
CA TRP A 161 32.96 -12.49 10.56
C TRP A 161 32.93 -13.42 9.34
N HIS A 162 33.88 -14.35 9.22
CA HIS A 162 33.80 -15.39 8.22
C HIS A 162 32.65 -16.36 8.51
N TRP A 163 32.46 -16.78 9.76
CA TRP A 163 31.30 -17.58 10.17
C TRP A 163 29.99 -16.83 9.90
N VAL A 164 29.88 -15.54 10.28
CA VAL A 164 28.71 -14.70 10.00
C VAL A 164 28.41 -14.69 8.52
N TRP A 165 29.43 -14.52 7.68
CA TRP A 165 29.28 -14.53 6.22
C TRP A 165 28.86 -15.91 5.69
N ARG A 166 29.57 -16.96 6.03
CA ARG A 166 29.40 -18.33 5.53
C ARG A 166 28.05 -18.94 5.94
N ARG A 167 27.62 -18.70 7.17
CA ARG A 167 26.38 -19.28 7.74
C ARG A 167 25.16 -18.38 7.57
N ASN A 168 25.29 -17.31 6.82
CA ASN A 168 24.19 -16.38 6.55
C ASN A 168 23.55 -15.81 7.82
N VAL A 169 24.35 -15.58 8.88
CA VAL A 169 23.87 -15.05 10.15
C VAL A 169 23.23 -13.67 9.94
N PRO A 170 22.06 -13.37 10.57
CA PRO A 170 21.46 -12.04 10.53
C PRO A 170 22.41 -10.95 10.99
N VAL A 171 22.38 -9.78 10.34
CA VAL A 171 23.22 -8.64 10.70
C VAL A 171 22.42 -7.36 10.90
N VAL A 172 22.86 -6.50 11.82
CA VAL A 172 22.29 -5.18 12.05
C VAL A 172 23.26 -4.10 11.56
N ILE A 173 22.81 -3.20 10.69
CA ILE A 173 23.61 -2.07 10.19
C ILE A 173 23.26 -0.82 10.97
N VAL A 174 24.27 -0.19 11.59
CA VAL A 174 24.12 1.00 12.42
C VAL A 174 25.06 2.15 12.00
N GLU A 175 24.72 3.38 12.40
CA GLU A 175 25.59 4.55 12.22
C GLU A 175 26.53 4.71 13.40
N GLY A 176 27.82 4.48 13.18
CA GLY A 176 28.87 4.69 14.17
C GLY A 176 29.31 3.45 14.93
N VAL A 177 30.62 3.36 15.13
CA VAL A 177 31.31 2.17 15.60
C VAL A 177 30.94 1.74 17.03
N LYS A 178 30.70 2.69 17.95
CA LYS A 178 30.29 2.40 19.34
C LYS A 178 28.95 1.68 19.42
N LYS A 179 28.00 2.04 18.53
CA LYS A 179 26.70 1.40 18.46
C LYS A 179 26.78 -0.05 18.00
N ALA A 180 27.64 -0.33 17.01
CA ALA A 180 27.89 -1.71 16.62
C ALA A 180 28.55 -2.52 17.75
N ALA A 181 29.48 -1.92 18.47
CA ALA A 181 30.14 -2.53 19.62
C ALA A 181 29.14 -2.86 20.76
N CYS A 182 28.21 -1.93 21.04
CA CYS A 182 27.14 -2.14 22.00
C CYS A 182 26.23 -3.31 21.58
N LEU A 183 25.78 -3.36 20.33
CA LEU A 183 24.95 -4.47 19.83
C LEU A 183 25.69 -5.80 19.83
N LEU A 184 26.99 -5.83 19.47
CA LEU A 184 27.82 -7.02 19.61
C LEU A 184 27.90 -7.50 21.06
N THR A 185 28.00 -6.58 22.02
CA THR A 185 28.02 -6.88 23.45
C THR A 185 26.77 -7.65 23.88
N ILE A 186 25.61 -7.25 23.37
CA ILE A 186 24.32 -7.90 23.71
C ILE A 186 23.93 -9.05 22.79
N GLY A 187 24.79 -9.46 21.85
CA GLY A 187 24.62 -10.70 21.06
C GLY A 187 24.05 -10.52 19.65
N TYR A 188 24.12 -9.33 19.08
CA TYR A 188 23.74 -9.09 17.68
C TYR A 188 24.97 -8.87 16.81
N ALA A 189 25.07 -9.55 15.65
CA ALA A 189 26.13 -9.30 14.69
C ALA A 189 25.92 -7.93 14.04
N ALA A 190 26.63 -6.91 14.49
CA ALA A 190 26.41 -5.52 14.07
C ALA A 190 27.57 -4.97 13.24
N ILE A 191 27.26 -4.38 12.08
CA ILE A 191 28.17 -3.71 11.16
C ILE A 191 27.94 -2.22 11.27
N ALA A 192 29.01 -1.43 11.50
CA ALA A 192 28.88 0.03 11.52
C ALA A 192 29.28 0.67 10.22
N ILE A 193 28.57 1.76 9.87
CA ILE A 193 28.97 2.69 8.81
C ILE A 193 29.24 4.08 9.40
N PRO A 194 30.19 4.88 8.86
CA PRO A 194 30.57 6.19 9.42
C PRO A 194 29.48 7.25 9.37
N GLY A 195 28.45 7.04 8.58
CA GLY A 195 27.29 7.93 8.45
C GLY A 195 26.23 7.28 7.57
N VAL A 196 24.98 7.70 7.72
CA VAL A 196 23.79 7.09 7.08
C VAL A 196 23.92 6.91 5.55
N ASN A 197 24.67 7.77 4.87
CA ASN A 197 24.89 7.67 3.43
C ASN A 197 26.18 6.90 3.04
N SER A 198 26.92 6.37 4.02
CA SER A 198 28.23 5.75 3.79
C SER A 198 28.14 4.28 3.35
N GLY A 199 26.95 3.68 3.37
CA GLY A 199 26.72 2.29 2.96
C GLY A 199 26.64 2.08 1.45
N TYR A 200 26.60 3.15 0.65
CA TYR A 200 26.53 3.08 -0.81
C TYR A 200 27.29 4.26 -1.46
N ARG A 201 27.65 4.06 -2.74
CA ARG A 201 28.34 5.07 -3.55
C ARG A 201 27.66 5.22 -4.90
N THR A 202 27.60 6.46 -5.40
CA THR A 202 27.22 6.76 -6.79
C THR A 202 28.49 7.02 -7.58
N PRO A 203 28.79 6.25 -8.64
CA PRO A 203 29.97 6.47 -9.48
C PRO A 203 29.95 7.86 -10.09
N LYS A 204 31.10 8.52 -10.07
CA LYS A 204 31.32 9.86 -10.63
C LYS A 204 32.56 9.85 -11.53
N ASP A 205 32.55 10.66 -12.58
CA ASP A 205 33.72 10.92 -13.40
C ASP A 205 34.74 11.81 -12.67
N GLU A 206 35.88 12.08 -13.29
CA GLU A 206 36.92 12.94 -12.76
C GLU A 206 36.48 14.42 -12.59
N PHE A 207 35.41 14.84 -13.26
CA PHE A 207 34.80 16.16 -13.14
C PHE A 207 33.68 16.21 -12.05
N GLY A 208 33.35 15.06 -11.43
CA GLY A 208 32.32 14.95 -10.39
C GLY A 208 30.91 14.70 -10.90
N ASN A 209 30.70 14.47 -12.21
CA ASN A 209 29.43 14.15 -12.80
C ASN A 209 29.04 12.70 -12.49
N ILE A 210 27.76 12.43 -12.29
CA ILE A 210 27.23 11.08 -12.05
C ILE A 210 27.25 10.29 -13.36
N ILE A 211 28.00 9.19 -13.39
CA ILE A 211 28.16 8.29 -14.55
C ILE A 211 27.52 6.92 -14.37
N GLY A 212 26.82 6.66 -13.26
CA GLY A 212 26.21 5.35 -13.00
C GLY A 212 25.16 5.35 -11.90
N LYS A 213 24.58 4.17 -11.68
CA LYS A 213 23.63 3.96 -10.59
C LYS A 213 24.36 3.80 -9.24
N PRO A 214 23.72 4.14 -8.12
CA PRO A 214 24.25 3.85 -6.80
C PRO A 214 24.49 2.34 -6.61
N ASN A 215 25.60 1.98 -5.98
CA ASN A 215 25.93 0.60 -5.62
C ASN A 215 26.33 0.54 -4.14
N LEU A 216 26.11 -0.60 -3.48
CA LEU A 216 26.62 -0.84 -2.12
C LEU A 216 28.14 -0.69 -2.09
N VAL A 217 28.69 -0.22 -0.98
CA VAL A 217 30.14 -0.32 -0.77
C VAL A 217 30.56 -1.79 -0.76
N PRO A 218 31.79 -2.11 -1.24
CA PRO A 218 32.21 -3.51 -1.39
C PRO A 218 32.04 -4.34 -0.11
N ASP A 219 32.29 -3.76 1.05
CA ASP A 219 32.15 -4.41 2.36
C ASP A 219 30.72 -4.91 2.59
N LEU A 220 29.73 -4.06 2.41
CA LEU A 220 28.33 -4.42 2.57
C LEU A 220 27.84 -5.34 1.46
N LYS A 221 28.36 -5.17 0.23
CA LYS A 221 28.03 -6.06 -0.87
C LYS A 221 28.49 -7.49 -0.61
N HIS A 222 29.65 -7.68 0.03
CA HIS A 222 30.16 -9.00 0.43
C HIS A 222 29.20 -9.73 1.39
N PHE A 223 28.57 -9.00 2.33
CA PHE A 223 27.59 -9.54 3.27
C PHE A 223 26.17 -9.58 2.72
N ALA A 224 25.88 -8.93 1.60
CA ALA A 224 24.54 -8.89 1.00
C ALA A 224 24.29 -10.19 0.19
N THR A 225 24.03 -11.28 0.89
CA THR A 225 23.76 -12.61 0.32
C THR A 225 22.26 -12.89 0.27
N GLU A 226 21.84 -13.77 -0.65
CA GLU A 226 20.43 -14.15 -0.83
C GLU A 226 19.83 -14.68 0.50
N ASP A 227 18.59 -14.26 0.79
CA ASP A 227 17.82 -14.61 1.99
C ASP A 227 18.40 -14.16 3.35
N ARG A 228 19.53 -13.47 3.38
CA ARG A 228 20.07 -12.92 4.64
C ARG A 228 19.13 -11.85 5.19
N ARG A 229 18.78 -11.99 6.47
CA ARG A 229 18.12 -10.91 7.22
C ARG A 229 19.13 -9.81 7.52
N ILE A 230 18.82 -8.59 7.11
CA ILE A 230 19.61 -7.39 7.39
C ILE A 230 18.68 -6.33 7.98
N ASP A 231 18.90 -6.00 9.25
CA ASP A 231 18.16 -4.95 9.95
C ASP A 231 18.93 -3.63 9.87
N ILE A 232 18.24 -2.54 9.51
CA ILE A 232 18.83 -1.19 9.48
C ILE A 232 18.32 -0.44 10.70
N CYS A 233 19.23 -0.07 11.62
CA CYS A 233 18.93 0.67 12.84
C CYS A 233 19.74 1.95 12.89
N PHE A 234 19.16 3.06 12.42
CA PHE A 234 19.83 4.37 12.42
C PHE A 234 19.31 5.28 13.54
N ASP A 235 20.08 6.34 13.80
CA ASP A 235 19.77 7.31 14.84
C ASP A 235 18.40 7.96 14.62
N ARG A 236 17.68 8.14 15.72
CA ARG A 236 16.50 8.96 15.76
C ARG A 236 16.91 10.43 15.89
N ASP A 237 16.50 11.27 14.96
CA ASP A 237 16.72 12.72 15.04
C ASP A 237 15.38 13.46 15.26
N LYS A 238 15.44 14.65 15.86
CA LYS A 238 14.27 15.49 16.13
C LYS A 238 14.03 16.55 15.05
N LYS A 239 15.06 16.86 14.25
CA LYS A 239 14.95 17.90 13.21
C LYS A 239 14.37 17.29 11.94
N THR A 240 13.28 17.84 11.43
CA THR A 240 12.55 17.35 10.25
C THR A 240 13.47 17.10 9.04
N GLU A 241 14.38 18.03 8.74
CA GLU A 241 15.34 17.85 7.63
C GLU A 241 16.26 16.64 7.84
N THR A 242 16.77 16.44 9.06
CA THR A 242 17.63 15.30 9.38
C THR A 242 16.86 13.99 9.30
N VAL A 243 15.64 13.95 9.83
CA VAL A 243 14.74 12.79 9.73
C VAL A 243 14.52 12.39 8.26
N GLN A 244 14.25 13.36 7.37
CA GLN A 244 14.07 13.09 5.93
C GLN A 244 15.35 12.55 5.28
N HIS A 245 16.52 13.07 5.69
CA HIS A 245 17.82 12.56 5.21
C HIS A 245 18.06 11.11 5.64
N VAL A 246 17.80 10.78 6.91
CA VAL A 246 17.92 9.41 7.44
C VAL A 246 16.96 8.47 6.71
N ARG A 247 15.68 8.84 6.58
CA ARG A 247 14.67 8.05 5.84
C ARG A 247 15.08 7.81 4.38
N THR A 248 15.67 8.83 3.73
CA THR A 248 16.15 8.70 2.36
C THR A 248 17.32 7.71 2.27
N ALA A 249 18.24 7.75 3.22
CA ALA A 249 19.38 6.84 3.30
C ALA A 249 18.93 5.40 3.52
N ILE A 250 18.01 5.14 4.47
CA ILE A 250 17.40 3.82 4.71
C ILE A 250 16.78 3.28 3.43
N LYS A 251 15.93 4.08 2.75
CA LYS A 251 15.29 3.67 1.49
C LYS A 251 16.30 3.29 0.40
N ARG A 252 17.35 4.09 0.22
CA ARG A 252 18.37 3.85 -0.81
C ARG A 252 19.19 2.60 -0.51
N MET A 253 19.72 2.49 0.69
CA MET A 253 20.52 1.35 1.12
C MET A 253 19.68 0.07 1.14
N GLY A 254 18.51 0.12 1.76
CA GLY A 254 17.59 -1.01 1.83
C GLY A 254 17.18 -1.52 0.45
N LYS A 255 16.91 -0.60 -0.53
CA LYS A 255 16.64 -1.01 -1.91
C LYS A 255 17.83 -1.72 -2.57
N LEU A 256 19.06 -1.25 -2.34
CA LEU A 256 20.26 -1.90 -2.88
C LEU A 256 20.47 -3.29 -2.28
N LEU A 257 20.26 -3.45 -0.96
CA LEU A 257 20.27 -4.74 -0.28
C LEU A 257 19.18 -5.69 -0.80
N SER A 258 17.97 -5.16 -1.06
CA SER A 258 16.87 -5.95 -1.64
C SER A 258 17.15 -6.40 -3.09
N ILE A 259 17.94 -5.65 -3.87
CA ILE A 259 18.40 -6.05 -5.21
C ILE A 259 19.32 -7.28 -5.11
N GLU A 260 20.16 -7.36 -4.08
CA GLU A 260 20.99 -8.54 -3.78
C GLU A 260 20.18 -9.68 -3.11
N LYS A 261 18.84 -9.55 -3.06
CA LYS A 261 17.87 -10.52 -2.50
C LYS A 261 17.93 -10.72 -0.98
N CYS A 262 18.44 -9.74 -0.24
CA CYS A 262 18.40 -9.76 1.23
C CYS A 262 16.96 -9.52 1.73
N LYS A 263 16.64 -10.08 2.91
CA LYS A 263 15.43 -9.76 3.69
C LYS A 263 15.72 -8.54 4.55
N VAL A 264 15.39 -7.36 4.03
CA VAL A 264 15.70 -6.09 4.70
C VAL A 264 14.59 -5.72 5.67
N GLN A 265 14.98 -5.47 6.92
CA GLN A 265 14.12 -4.97 8.00
C GLN A 265 14.59 -3.57 8.43
N VAL A 266 13.72 -2.83 9.09
CA VAL A 266 14.05 -1.51 9.67
C VAL A 266 13.64 -1.50 11.14
N ILE A 267 14.55 -1.10 12.00
CA ILE A 267 14.32 -0.90 13.42
C ILE A 267 14.20 0.61 13.67
N ASP A 268 13.02 1.08 14.02
CA ASP A 268 12.78 2.47 14.42
C ASP A 268 12.90 2.60 15.94
N LEU A 269 13.82 3.43 16.40
CA LEU A 269 13.99 3.72 17.84
C LEU A 269 12.82 4.58 18.33
N PRO A 270 12.12 4.19 19.42
CA PRO A 270 10.94 4.90 19.90
C PRO A 270 11.27 6.25 20.53
N GLY A 271 12.52 6.44 21.04
CA GLY A 271 12.99 7.58 21.79
C GLY A 271 12.55 7.55 23.27
N PRO A 272 13.00 8.52 24.07
CA PRO A 272 13.63 9.79 23.70
C PRO A 272 15.10 9.68 23.28
N GLU A 273 15.74 8.55 23.48
CA GLU A 273 17.14 8.26 23.18
C GLU A 273 17.41 8.43 21.68
N LYS A 274 18.62 8.91 21.36
CA LYS A 274 19.00 9.19 19.99
C LYS A 274 19.57 7.97 19.28
N GLY A 275 20.55 7.33 19.87
CA GLY A 275 21.28 6.19 19.33
C GLY A 275 20.82 4.89 19.96
N VAL A 276 21.12 3.78 19.29
CA VAL A 276 20.81 2.43 19.83
C VAL A 276 21.61 2.11 21.07
N ASP A 277 22.87 2.61 21.17
CA ASP A 277 23.71 2.51 22.36
C ASP A 277 23.06 3.21 23.56
N ASP A 278 22.62 4.47 23.37
CA ASP A 278 21.88 5.21 24.40
C ASP A 278 20.60 4.48 24.82
N PHE A 279 19.88 3.89 23.87
CA PHE A 279 18.64 3.15 24.12
C PHE A 279 18.90 1.88 24.94
N VAL A 280 19.89 1.08 24.56
CA VAL A 280 20.25 -0.17 25.27
C VAL A 280 20.71 0.13 26.69
N VAL A 281 21.51 1.20 26.90
CA VAL A 281 21.96 1.61 28.24
C VAL A 281 20.80 2.08 29.10
N ALA A 282 19.82 2.81 28.52
CA ALA A 282 18.71 3.40 29.26
C ALA A 282 17.56 2.41 29.55
N GLN A 283 17.22 1.55 28.57
CA GLN A 283 16.04 0.69 28.59
C GLN A 283 16.34 -0.81 28.78
N GLY A 284 17.61 -1.19 28.66
CA GLY A 284 18.06 -2.57 28.78
C GLY A 284 17.96 -3.39 27.47
N GLN A 285 18.57 -4.57 27.51
CA GLN A 285 18.64 -5.51 26.39
C GLN A 285 17.26 -6.04 26.01
N ASP A 286 16.43 -6.46 26.96
CA ASP A 286 15.11 -7.04 26.70
C ASP A 286 14.23 -6.08 25.87
N SER A 287 14.34 -4.78 26.10
CA SER A 287 13.63 -3.76 25.32
C SER A 287 14.13 -3.68 23.87
N PHE A 288 15.42 -3.91 23.64
CA PHE A 288 15.96 -3.99 22.28
C PHE A 288 15.58 -5.30 21.59
N ASP A 289 15.54 -6.42 22.31
CA ASP A 289 15.11 -7.71 21.79
C ASP A 289 13.66 -7.59 21.25
N GLU A 290 12.77 -6.93 22.00
CA GLU A 290 11.41 -6.63 21.52
C GLU A 290 11.38 -5.75 20.25
N LEU A 291 12.24 -4.74 20.15
CA LEU A 291 12.32 -3.88 18.95
C LEU A 291 12.84 -4.67 17.74
N TYR A 292 13.81 -5.54 17.95
CA TYR A 292 14.36 -6.40 16.91
C TYR A 292 13.32 -7.40 16.38
N ASP A 293 12.53 -8.00 17.28
CA ASP A 293 11.48 -8.94 16.91
C ASP A 293 10.31 -8.23 16.19
N LYS A 294 10.00 -7.01 16.60
CA LYS A 294 8.96 -6.15 15.98
C LYS A 294 9.44 -5.34 14.79
N SER A 295 10.69 -5.56 14.31
CA SER A 295 11.21 -4.81 13.17
C SER A 295 10.36 -5.02 11.92
N GLU A 296 10.15 -3.95 11.14
CA GLU A 296 9.27 -3.97 9.96
C GLU A 296 10.07 -4.23 8.69
N THR A 297 9.52 -5.00 7.75
CA THR A 297 10.14 -5.09 6.42
C THR A 297 10.26 -3.70 5.80
N LEU A 298 11.29 -3.49 4.97
CA LEU A 298 11.52 -2.20 4.31
C LEU A 298 10.27 -1.66 3.58
N ASP A 299 9.52 -2.54 2.93
CA ASP A 299 8.29 -2.19 2.22
C ASP A 299 7.19 -1.73 3.18
N MET A 300 7.02 -2.44 4.32
CA MET A 300 6.04 -2.10 5.35
C MET A 300 6.39 -0.76 6.03
N TRP A 301 7.65 -0.60 6.40
CA TRP A 301 8.14 0.64 6.96
C TRP A 301 7.93 1.84 6.02
N GLN A 302 8.18 1.69 4.71
CA GLN A 302 7.91 2.76 3.74
C GLN A 302 6.42 3.10 3.64
N VAL A 303 5.57 2.09 3.66
CA VAL A 303 4.11 2.26 3.64
C VAL A 303 3.65 3.04 4.86
N LYS A 304 4.13 2.69 6.04
CA LYS A 304 3.83 3.40 7.29
C LYS A 304 4.18 4.89 7.19
N LEU A 305 5.32 5.24 6.56
CA LEU A 305 5.68 6.64 6.36
C LEU A 305 4.67 7.43 5.50
N PHE A 306 4.01 6.77 4.53
CA PHE A 306 2.99 7.43 3.70
C PHE A 306 1.63 7.61 4.42
N THR A 307 1.42 6.91 5.55
CA THR A 307 0.19 7.00 6.35
C THR A 307 0.34 7.91 7.58
N LEU A 308 1.55 8.37 7.89
CA LEU A 308 1.81 9.26 9.02
C LEU A 308 1.42 10.70 8.68
N LEU A 309 0.95 11.43 9.70
CA LEU A 309 0.89 12.88 9.70
C LEU A 309 2.04 13.40 10.58
N THR A 310 3.09 13.93 9.94
CA THR A 310 4.30 14.43 10.64
C THR A 310 4.34 15.95 10.77
N TYR A 311 3.34 16.65 10.23
CA TYR A 311 3.18 18.09 10.45
C TYR A 311 3.04 18.38 11.94
N GLN A 312 3.82 19.35 12.44
CA GLN A 312 3.74 19.73 13.84
C GLN A 312 2.34 20.26 14.14
N PRO A 313 1.65 19.70 15.13
CA PRO A 313 0.32 20.16 15.47
C PRO A 313 0.39 21.60 16.02
N THR A 314 -0.46 22.47 15.49
CA THR A 314 -0.67 23.81 16.04
C THR A 314 -1.49 23.69 17.32
N ILE A 315 -2.45 22.76 17.33
CA ILE A 315 -3.26 22.42 18.50
C ILE A 315 -3.20 20.90 18.68
N SER A 316 -2.86 20.46 19.89
CA SER A 316 -2.90 19.06 20.31
C SER A 316 -3.94 18.88 21.39
N LEU A 317 -4.87 17.97 21.18
CA LEU A 317 -5.97 17.64 22.09
C LEU A 317 -5.86 16.17 22.51
N ASP A 318 -6.43 15.84 23.66
CA ASP A 318 -6.64 14.47 24.11
C ASP A 318 -8.01 14.38 24.80
N GLN A 319 -9.07 14.47 23.99
CA GLN A 319 -10.44 14.50 24.51
C GLN A 319 -11.42 13.83 23.57
N LYS A 320 -12.45 13.19 24.16
CA LYS A 320 -13.47 12.43 23.43
C LYS A 320 -14.21 13.26 22.38
N TYR A 321 -14.50 14.51 22.68
CA TYR A 321 -15.19 15.44 21.79
C TYR A 321 -14.33 16.69 21.59
N LEU A 322 -14.25 17.17 20.36
CA LEU A 322 -13.36 18.27 19.95
C LEU A 322 -13.66 19.60 20.67
N GLY A 323 -14.91 19.83 21.10
CA GLY A 323 -15.29 21.08 21.75
C GLY A 323 -15.12 22.32 20.86
N GLN A 324 -14.99 23.50 21.50
CA GLN A 324 -14.74 24.75 20.79
C GLN A 324 -13.25 24.93 20.58
N ILE A 325 -12.85 25.06 19.30
CA ILE A 325 -11.46 25.34 18.89
C ILE A 325 -11.45 26.72 18.23
N GLN A 326 -10.59 27.60 18.72
CA GLN A 326 -10.42 28.92 18.11
C GLN A 326 -9.37 28.83 16.98
N ILE A 327 -9.79 29.14 15.76
CA ILE A 327 -8.93 29.23 14.59
C ILE A 327 -8.77 30.71 14.23
N PRO A 328 -7.53 31.24 14.16
CA PRO A 328 -7.31 32.61 13.70
C PRO A 328 -7.87 32.84 12.29
N ASP A 329 -8.42 34.01 12.01
CA ASP A 329 -8.99 34.32 10.69
C ASP A 329 -7.94 34.32 9.58
N THR A 330 -6.68 34.52 9.94
CA THR A 330 -5.53 34.49 9.02
C THR A 330 -5.21 33.08 8.49
N GLU A 331 -5.69 32.03 9.18
CA GLU A 331 -5.41 30.64 8.78
C GLU A 331 -6.33 30.20 7.65
N LYS A 332 -5.72 29.72 6.56
CA LYS A 332 -6.42 29.37 5.32
C LYS A 332 -6.56 27.87 5.08
N LEU A 333 -5.61 27.07 5.53
CA LEU A 333 -5.62 25.63 5.41
C LEU A 333 -5.68 24.98 6.78
N ILE A 334 -6.80 24.41 7.13
CA ILE A 334 -7.06 23.75 8.41
C ILE A 334 -7.05 22.24 8.20
N VAL A 335 -6.21 21.53 8.94
CA VAL A 335 -6.08 20.07 8.87
C VAL A 335 -6.52 19.49 10.22
N LEU A 336 -7.58 18.69 10.22
CA LEU A 336 -8.13 18.05 11.41
C LEU A 336 -7.92 16.53 11.35
N LYS A 337 -7.07 16.01 12.22
CA LYS A 337 -6.92 14.58 12.48
C LYS A 337 -7.53 14.23 13.84
N SER A 338 -8.57 13.41 13.83
CA SER A 338 -9.24 12.96 15.05
C SER A 338 -9.90 11.61 14.82
N ALA A 339 -9.89 10.74 15.83
CA ALA A 339 -10.44 9.39 15.75
C ALA A 339 -11.92 9.40 15.31
N LYS A 340 -12.43 8.23 14.92
CA LYS A 340 -13.85 8.05 14.58
C LYS A 340 -14.72 8.27 15.82
N GLY A 341 -15.85 8.95 15.66
CA GLY A 341 -16.77 9.19 16.76
C GLY A 341 -16.38 10.30 17.75
N THR A 342 -15.42 11.14 17.41
CA THR A 342 -14.95 12.24 18.26
C THR A 342 -15.61 13.60 17.98
N GLY A 343 -16.71 13.61 17.20
CA GLY A 343 -17.46 14.84 16.94
C GLY A 343 -16.88 15.74 15.83
N LYS A 344 -16.06 15.20 14.90
CA LYS A 344 -15.53 15.98 13.76
C LYS A 344 -16.62 16.73 12.99
N THR A 345 -17.68 16.03 12.61
CA THR A 345 -18.78 16.60 11.83
C THR A 345 -19.53 17.69 12.63
N GLU A 346 -19.72 17.47 13.94
CA GLU A 346 -20.36 18.46 14.81
C GLU A 346 -19.52 19.74 14.91
N TRP A 347 -18.21 19.59 15.07
CA TRP A 347 -17.30 20.71 15.07
C TRP A 347 -17.32 21.47 13.73
N LEU A 348 -17.33 20.76 12.60
CA LEU A 348 -17.45 21.36 11.27
C LEU A 348 -18.78 22.11 11.09
N THR A 349 -19.90 21.65 11.72
CA THR A 349 -21.17 22.40 11.73
C THR A 349 -20.98 23.81 12.31
N GLY A 350 -20.20 23.93 13.38
CA GLY A 350 -19.88 25.24 13.97
C GLY A 350 -19.05 26.12 13.03
N GLU A 351 -18.11 25.55 12.29
CA GLU A 351 -17.30 26.28 11.30
C GLU A 351 -18.12 26.72 10.06
N VAL A 352 -19.11 25.91 9.66
CA VAL A 352 -20.09 26.27 8.61
C VAL A 352 -20.93 27.47 9.07
N ALA A 353 -21.46 27.45 10.29
CA ALA A 353 -22.21 28.58 10.85
C ALA A 353 -21.39 29.87 10.86
N LYS A 354 -20.14 29.81 11.31
CA LYS A 354 -19.21 30.96 11.28
C LYS A 354 -18.94 31.46 9.86
N ALA A 355 -18.85 30.56 8.88
CA ALA A 355 -18.67 30.95 7.49
C ALA A 355 -19.88 31.74 6.97
N HIS A 356 -21.11 31.28 7.29
CA HIS A 356 -22.34 31.95 6.91
C HIS A 356 -22.50 33.32 7.61
N GLU A 357 -22.18 33.43 8.89
CA GLU A 357 -22.15 34.70 9.63
C GLU A 357 -21.20 35.72 8.99
N GLN A 358 -20.13 35.24 8.36
CA GLN A 358 -19.16 36.07 7.63
C GLN A 358 -19.53 36.24 6.13
N ASN A 359 -20.76 35.92 5.72
CA ASN A 359 -21.25 35.98 4.34
C ASN A 359 -20.43 35.14 3.35
N ARG A 360 -19.86 34.02 3.80
CA ARG A 360 -19.13 33.08 2.96
C ARG A 360 -19.98 31.85 2.64
N ARG A 361 -20.01 31.49 1.37
CA ARG A 361 -20.63 30.22 0.93
C ARG A 361 -19.76 29.03 1.32
N VAL A 362 -20.37 27.88 1.48
CA VAL A 362 -19.68 26.65 1.86
C VAL A 362 -19.83 25.58 0.78
N LEU A 363 -18.69 25.06 0.26
CA LEU A 363 -18.64 23.90 -0.63
C LEU A 363 -18.23 22.68 0.17
N ILE A 364 -19.08 21.64 0.15
CA ILE A 364 -18.79 20.36 0.79
C ILE A 364 -18.45 19.34 -0.28
N ILE A 365 -17.23 18.82 -0.26
CA ILE A 365 -16.76 17.84 -1.24
C ILE A 365 -16.63 16.46 -0.57
N THR A 366 -17.31 15.48 -1.14
CA THR A 366 -17.29 14.08 -0.67
C THR A 366 -16.97 13.13 -1.82
N HIS A 367 -16.72 11.86 -1.51
CA HIS A 367 -16.50 10.82 -2.51
C HIS A 367 -17.75 9.95 -2.77
N ARG A 368 -18.85 10.20 -2.05
CA ARG A 368 -20.12 9.47 -2.18
C ARG A 368 -21.30 10.44 -2.01
N ILE A 369 -22.32 10.27 -2.83
CA ILE A 369 -23.54 11.07 -2.82
C ILE A 369 -24.23 11.00 -1.46
N GLN A 370 -24.45 9.80 -0.94
CA GLN A 370 -25.13 9.59 0.36
C GLN A 370 -24.42 10.27 1.54
N LEU A 371 -23.08 10.24 1.55
CA LEU A 371 -22.31 10.97 2.56
C LEU A 371 -22.50 12.48 2.39
N GLY A 372 -22.48 12.96 1.15
CA GLY A 372 -22.71 14.37 0.83
C GLY A 372 -24.10 14.85 1.27
N GLU A 373 -25.15 14.11 0.97
CA GLU A 373 -26.52 14.39 1.39
C GLU A 373 -26.64 14.41 2.93
N ALA A 374 -26.08 13.43 3.62
CA ALA A 374 -26.09 13.38 5.09
C ALA A 374 -25.34 14.56 5.74
N LEU A 375 -24.20 14.97 5.19
CA LEU A 375 -23.46 16.14 5.67
C LEU A 375 -24.20 17.44 5.36
N CYS A 376 -24.79 17.59 4.19
CA CYS A 376 -25.57 18.75 3.79
C CYS A 376 -26.76 18.97 4.73
N ASN A 377 -27.54 17.93 5.00
CA ASN A 377 -28.63 17.96 5.95
C ASN A 377 -28.18 18.42 7.35
N ARG A 378 -27.03 17.96 7.80
CA ARG A 378 -26.47 18.30 9.10
C ARG A 378 -25.94 19.73 9.18
N PHE A 379 -25.39 20.24 8.08
CA PHE A 379 -24.81 21.58 7.97
C PHE A 379 -25.84 22.66 7.56
N GLY A 380 -27.08 22.26 7.25
CA GLY A 380 -28.11 23.18 6.81
C GLY A 380 -27.88 23.77 5.41
N VAL A 381 -27.20 23.04 4.53
CA VAL A 381 -27.01 23.41 3.11
C VAL A 381 -27.60 22.34 2.21
N ASN A 382 -27.92 22.69 0.97
CA ASN A 382 -28.51 21.75 0.02
C ASN A 382 -27.44 20.84 -0.62
N TYR A 383 -27.81 19.62 -0.95
CA TYR A 383 -27.00 18.83 -1.88
C TYR A 383 -27.31 19.25 -3.34
N VAL A 384 -26.34 19.12 -4.23
CA VAL A 384 -26.43 19.66 -5.61
C VAL A 384 -27.66 19.19 -6.40
N THR A 385 -28.24 18.05 -6.10
CA THR A 385 -29.47 17.56 -6.76
C THR A 385 -30.72 18.36 -6.33
N GLU A 386 -30.71 18.92 -5.14
CA GLU A 386 -31.82 19.70 -4.56
C GLU A 386 -31.77 21.16 -5.00
N VAL A 387 -30.58 21.67 -5.32
CA VAL A 387 -30.35 23.06 -5.76
C VAL A 387 -31.10 23.39 -7.05
N LYS A 388 -31.35 22.41 -7.90
CA LYS A 388 -32.07 22.61 -9.16
C LYS A 388 -33.55 22.98 -9.01
N ASP A 389 -34.18 22.47 -7.95
CA ASP A 389 -35.61 22.57 -7.72
C ASP A 389 -35.97 23.78 -6.85
N SER A 390 -34.99 24.30 -6.09
CA SER A 390 -35.18 25.49 -5.26
C SER A 390 -34.49 26.71 -5.94
N GLY A 391 -35.18 27.67 -6.48
CA GLY A 391 -34.62 28.87 -7.09
C GLY A 391 -33.73 29.76 -6.18
N THR A 392 -33.44 29.30 -4.95
CA THR A 392 -32.60 29.95 -3.93
C THR A 392 -31.40 29.06 -3.49
N GLY A 393 -31.22 27.92 -4.13
CA GLY A 393 -30.49 26.77 -3.56
C GLY A 393 -28.99 26.93 -3.37
N ASP A 394 -28.29 27.90 -3.94
CA ASP A 394 -26.83 28.01 -3.82
C ASP A 394 -26.36 29.23 -3.02
N LEU A 395 -27.26 30.00 -2.43
CA LEU A 395 -26.94 31.21 -1.69
C LEU A 395 -26.00 30.97 -0.50
N LEU A 396 -26.22 29.85 0.20
CA LEU A 396 -25.37 29.40 1.33
C LEU A 396 -24.26 28.45 0.91
N GLY A 397 -24.24 28.02 -0.35
CA GLY A 397 -23.37 26.96 -0.86
C GLY A 397 -24.10 25.64 -1.02
N TYR A 398 -23.35 24.59 -1.31
CA TYR A 398 -23.91 23.26 -1.54
C TYR A 398 -22.88 22.13 -1.34
N GLY A 399 -23.40 20.90 -1.20
CA GLY A 399 -22.60 19.68 -1.22
C GLY A 399 -22.52 19.05 -2.60
N VAL A 400 -21.39 18.44 -2.90
CA VAL A 400 -21.13 17.81 -4.20
C VAL A 400 -20.21 16.58 -4.06
N CYS A 401 -20.44 15.56 -4.90
CA CYS A 401 -19.46 14.50 -5.07
C CYS A 401 -18.28 15.02 -5.90
N ILE A 402 -17.06 14.60 -5.57
CA ILE A 402 -15.83 14.99 -6.29
C ILE A 402 -15.94 14.73 -7.80
N ASP A 403 -16.67 13.69 -8.23
CA ASP A 403 -16.93 13.33 -9.62
C ASP A 403 -17.59 14.48 -10.41
N SER A 404 -18.31 15.35 -9.71
CA SER A 404 -19.12 16.43 -10.31
C SER A 404 -18.39 17.79 -10.39
N LEU A 405 -17.11 17.87 -10.08
CA LEU A 405 -16.33 19.11 -10.20
C LEU A 405 -16.00 19.46 -11.66
N HIS A 406 -17.03 19.50 -12.53
CA HIS A 406 -16.88 19.91 -13.93
C HIS A 406 -18.14 20.61 -14.46
N GLN A 407 -18.00 21.44 -15.48
CA GLN A 407 -19.09 22.27 -16.02
C GLN A 407 -20.28 21.47 -16.60
N GLN A 408 -20.04 20.24 -17.07
CA GLN A 408 -21.10 19.39 -17.63
C GLN A 408 -21.79 18.54 -16.56
N SER A 409 -21.43 18.72 -15.28
CA SER A 409 -22.12 18.09 -14.16
C SER A 409 -23.47 18.75 -13.89
N GLN A 410 -24.27 18.11 -13.05
CA GLN A 410 -25.53 18.73 -12.58
C GLN A 410 -25.28 20.05 -11.84
N ALA A 411 -24.15 20.16 -11.16
CA ALA A 411 -23.72 21.38 -10.48
C ALA A 411 -23.29 22.50 -11.45
N ARG A 412 -22.99 22.18 -12.70
CA ARG A 412 -22.34 23.13 -13.67
C ARG A 412 -21.14 23.80 -12.99
N PHE A 413 -20.34 23.01 -12.29
CA PHE A 413 -19.32 23.48 -11.37
C PHE A 413 -18.32 24.43 -12.05
N ASN A 414 -18.12 25.62 -11.46
CA ASN A 414 -17.14 26.60 -11.86
C ASN A 414 -16.23 26.95 -10.65
N PRO A 415 -14.92 26.67 -10.69
CA PRO A 415 -14.01 26.93 -9.58
C PRO A 415 -13.85 28.42 -9.23
N ASN A 416 -14.17 29.33 -10.17
CA ASN A 416 -14.06 30.77 -9.94
C ASN A 416 -15.15 31.33 -9.02
N ASP A 417 -16.27 30.63 -8.87
CA ASP A 417 -17.38 31.05 -8.00
C ASP A 417 -17.04 30.89 -6.52
N TRP A 418 -15.88 30.28 -6.21
CA TRP A 418 -15.46 29.96 -4.84
C TRP A 418 -14.37 30.86 -4.28
N TYR A 419 -14.02 31.93 -4.97
CA TYR A 419 -13.13 32.97 -4.44
C TYR A 419 -13.74 33.56 -3.15
N ASN A 420 -12.94 33.73 -2.10
CA ASN A 420 -13.36 34.19 -0.75
C ASN A 420 -14.38 33.27 -0.03
N ASN A 421 -14.55 32.03 -0.46
CA ASN A 421 -15.50 31.09 0.13
C ASN A 421 -14.80 29.98 0.92
N THR A 422 -15.59 29.15 1.59
CA THR A 422 -15.10 28.03 2.42
C THR A 422 -15.30 26.72 1.69
N VAL A 423 -14.26 25.87 1.71
CA VAL A 423 -14.31 24.50 1.16
C VAL A 423 -14.06 23.51 2.29
N ILE A 424 -14.91 22.50 2.42
CA ILE A 424 -14.78 21.41 3.38
C ILE A 424 -14.61 20.10 2.61
N ILE A 425 -13.51 19.40 2.84
CA ILE A 425 -13.24 18.07 2.29
C ILE A 425 -13.22 17.11 3.48
N ASP A 426 -14.37 16.47 3.72
CA ASP A 426 -14.50 15.46 4.77
C ASP A 426 -14.11 14.07 4.25
N GLU A 427 -13.47 13.26 5.10
CA GLU A 427 -12.79 12.01 4.73
C GLU A 427 -11.84 12.23 3.53
N CYS A 428 -11.00 13.26 3.64
CA CYS A 428 -10.18 13.78 2.53
C CYS A 428 -9.27 12.72 1.90
N ASP A 429 -8.76 11.76 2.69
CA ASP A 429 -7.97 10.63 2.20
C ASP A 429 -8.76 9.76 1.21
N GLN A 430 -10.05 9.53 1.46
CA GLN A 430 -10.93 8.78 0.58
C GLN A 430 -11.36 9.61 -0.64
N VAL A 431 -11.62 10.91 -0.47
CA VAL A 431 -11.97 11.84 -1.57
C VAL A 431 -10.82 11.88 -2.58
N PHE A 432 -9.58 12.08 -2.13
CA PHE A 432 -8.43 12.13 -3.03
C PHE A 432 -8.14 10.79 -3.68
N TRP A 433 -8.28 9.67 -2.94
CA TRP A 433 -8.11 8.36 -3.54
C TRP A 433 -9.19 8.05 -4.59
N HIS A 434 -10.44 8.38 -4.32
CA HIS A 434 -11.52 8.23 -5.28
C HIS A 434 -11.25 9.03 -6.55
N LEU A 435 -10.88 10.31 -6.41
CA LEU A 435 -10.51 11.16 -7.54
C LEU A 435 -9.39 10.55 -8.39
N LEU A 436 -8.33 10.04 -7.77
CA LEU A 436 -7.12 9.61 -8.47
C LEU A 436 -7.23 8.19 -9.07
N ASN A 437 -8.10 7.32 -8.55
CA ASN A 437 -8.09 5.89 -8.93
C ASN A 437 -9.46 5.28 -9.25
N SER A 438 -10.58 5.87 -8.83
CA SER A 438 -11.90 5.27 -9.06
C SER A 438 -12.21 5.07 -10.55
N GLY A 439 -12.90 3.97 -10.88
CA GLY A 439 -13.38 3.68 -12.22
C GLY A 439 -14.82 4.14 -12.46
N THR A 440 -15.41 4.95 -11.57
CA THR A 440 -16.76 5.51 -11.67
C THR A 440 -16.85 6.63 -12.74
N GLU A 441 -17.89 7.43 -12.72
CA GLU A 441 -18.09 8.56 -13.66
C GLU A 441 -16.88 9.49 -13.73
N VAL A 442 -16.12 9.65 -12.63
CA VAL A 442 -14.90 10.47 -12.64
C VAL A 442 -13.89 10.00 -13.71
N ALA A 443 -13.79 8.71 -13.99
CA ALA A 443 -12.84 8.18 -14.97
C ALA A 443 -13.10 8.71 -16.40
N LYS A 444 -14.36 9.05 -16.72
CA LYS A 444 -14.74 9.63 -18.03
C LYS A 444 -14.24 11.05 -18.21
N ARG A 445 -14.05 11.80 -17.11
CA ARG A 445 -13.75 13.25 -17.12
C ARG A 445 -12.69 13.67 -16.12
N ARG A 446 -11.87 12.74 -15.67
CA ARG A 446 -10.90 12.96 -14.58
C ARG A 446 -9.97 14.13 -14.83
N VAL A 447 -9.49 14.29 -16.05
CA VAL A 447 -8.62 15.43 -16.41
C VAL A 447 -9.30 16.76 -16.10
N SER A 448 -10.56 16.92 -16.51
CA SER A 448 -11.35 18.13 -16.24
C SER A 448 -11.57 18.35 -14.73
N VAL A 449 -11.90 17.29 -13.99
CA VAL A 449 -12.08 17.37 -12.53
C VAL A 449 -10.76 17.73 -11.83
N LEU A 450 -9.63 17.16 -12.25
CA LEU A 450 -8.30 17.49 -11.71
C LEU A 450 -7.90 18.94 -11.98
N LYS A 451 -8.17 19.46 -13.20
CA LYS A 451 -7.96 20.87 -13.57
C LYS A 451 -8.78 21.79 -12.65
N ASN A 452 -10.07 21.50 -12.49
CA ASN A 452 -10.98 22.31 -11.69
C ASN A 452 -10.67 22.24 -10.19
N LEU A 453 -10.29 21.09 -9.65
CA LEU A 453 -9.85 21.00 -8.26
C LEU A 453 -8.59 21.85 -8.01
N LYS A 454 -7.61 21.81 -8.90
CA LYS A 454 -6.42 22.65 -8.81
C LYS A 454 -6.77 24.15 -8.81
N LEU A 455 -7.60 24.57 -9.74
CA LEU A 455 -8.08 25.97 -9.83
C LEU A 455 -8.90 26.37 -8.59
N LEU A 456 -9.77 25.49 -8.09
CA LEU A 456 -10.55 25.72 -6.87
C LEU A 456 -9.63 26.00 -5.67
N ILE A 457 -8.63 25.12 -5.46
CA ILE A 457 -7.67 25.27 -4.36
C ILE A 457 -6.90 26.56 -4.49
N GLN A 458 -6.41 26.91 -5.69
CA GLN A 458 -5.70 28.15 -5.95
C GLN A 458 -6.58 29.38 -5.72
N ASN A 459 -7.81 29.39 -6.21
CA ASN A 459 -8.75 30.50 -6.02
C ASN A 459 -9.08 30.74 -4.55
N VAL A 460 -9.36 29.69 -3.81
CA VAL A 460 -9.70 29.79 -2.39
C VAL A 460 -8.49 30.23 -1.56
N LEU A 461 -7.32 29.63 -1.75
CA LEU A 461 -6.13 29.93 -0.95
C LEU A 461 -5.49 31.29 -1.31
N SER A 462 -5.63 31.79 -2.55
CA SER A 462 -5.15 33.12 -2.94
C SER A 462 -6.05 34.23 -2.41
N SER A 463 -7.31 33.93 -2.15
CA SER A 463 -8.29 34.93 -1.72
C SER A 463 -8.06 35.36 -0.25
N PRO A 464 -8.43 36.59 0.14
CA PRO A 464 -8.21 37.10 1.52
C PRO A 464 -8.92 36.28 2.60
N GLN A 465 -10.16 35.85 2.38
CA GLN A 465 -11.03 35.20 3.36
C GLN A 465 -11.28 33.72 3.10
N GLY A 466 -10.76 33.16 1.99
CA GLY A 466 -10.97 31.76 1.64
C GLY A 466 -10.33 30.80 2.65
N LYS A 467 -11.06 29.73 2.97
CA LYS A 467 -10.58 28.67 3.89
C LYS A 467 -10.83 27.30 3.32
N ILE A 468 -9.89 26.39 3.54
CA ILE A 468 -10.02 24.97 3.20
C ILE A 468 -9.86 24.14 4.47
N TYR A 469 -10.82 23.25 4.72
CA TYR A 469 -10.79 22.27 5.80
C TYR A 469 -10.56 20.89 5.24
N LEU A 470 -9.49 20.22 5.69
CA LEU A 470 -9.23 18.80 5.47
C LEU A 470 -9.51 18.04 6.75
N ALA A 471 -10.52 17.20 6.78
CA ALA A 471 -10.88 16.42 7.94
C ALA A 471 -10.88 14.93 7.62
N SER A 472 -10.24 14.12 8.46
CA SER A 472 -10.32 12.65 8.44
C SER A 472 -9.73 12.07 9.72
N ALA A 473 -10.09 10.82 10.05
CA ALA A 473 -9.36 10.05 11.05
C ALA A 473 -7.99 9.58 10.53
N ASP A 474 -7.89 9.38 9.23
CA ASP A 474 -6.73 8.77 8.55
C ASP A 474 -5.93 9.78 7.69
N VAL A 475 -6.13 11.11 7.90
CA VAL A 475 -5.36 12.14 7.18
C VAL A 475 -3.86 12.00 7.46
N SER A 476 -3.07 12.13 6.40
CA SER A 476 -1.62 11.90 6.38
C SER A 476 -0.87 13.05 5.69
N ASP A 477 0.46 13.04 5.77
CA ASP A 477 1.30 13.96 5.00
C ASP A 477 1.00 13.87 3.51
N CYS A 478 0.64 12.67 3.01
CA CYS A 478 0.31 12.48 1.60
C CYS A 478 -0.86 13.36 1.13
N ASP A 479 -1.86 13.57 1.99
CA ASP A 479 -3.04 14.38 1.68
C ASP A 479 -2.74 15.86 1.75
N VAL A 480 -2.05 16.27 2.81
CA VAL A 480 -1.64 17.67 3.02
C VAL A 480 -0.68 18.12 1.93
N ASP A 481 0.36 17.33 1.66
CA ASP A 481 1.34 17.61 0.59
C ASP A 481 0.68 17.70 -0.78
N TYR A 482 -0.31 16.84 -1.05
CA TYR A 482 -1.06 16.88 -2.30
C TYR A 482 -1.79 18.20 -2.45
N LEU A 483 -2.54 18.63 -1.45
CA LEU A 483 -3.25 19.91 -1.50
C LEU A 483 -2.28 21.09 -1.65
N LEU A 484 -1.19 21.09 -0.89
CA LEU A 484 -0.14 22.13 -0.99
C LEU A 484 0.52 22.15 -2.38
N SER A 485 0.73 20.98 -2.99
CA SER A 485 1.30 20.90 -4.33
C SER A 485 0.35 21.44 -5.41
N LEU A 486 -0.98 21.25 -5.24
CA LEU A 486 -1.98 21.84 -6.09
C LEU A 486 -2.08 23.37 -5.93
N ALA A 487 -1.80 23.89 -4.72
CA ALA A 487 -1.75 25.34 -4.48
C ALA A 487 -0.61 26.03 -5.26
N GLY A 488 0.43 25.29 -5.67
CA GLY A 488 1.53 25.82 -6.48
C GLY A 488 2.41 26.83 -5.75
N GLU A 489 2.49 28.04 -6.28
CA GLU A 489 3.34 29.12 -5.68
C GLU A 489 2.72 29.79 -4.45
N ILE A 490 1.46 29.49 -4.13
CA ILE A 490 0.76 30.07 -2.99
C ILE A 490 1.31 29.46 -1.70
N LYS A 491 2.03 30.26 -0.93
CA LYS A 491 2.66 29.83 0.33
C LYS A 491 1.64 29.84 1.46
N VAL A 492 1.12 28.68 1.81
CA VAL A 492 0.21 28.47 2.94
C VAL A 492 0.83 27.43 3.87
N LYS A 493 0.74 27.69 5.19
CA LYS A 493 1.10 26.70 6.21
C LYS A 493 -0.17 26.02 6.71
N PRO A 494 -0.14 24.69 6.88
CA PRO A 494 -1.27 23.98 7.50
C PRO A 494 -1.41 24.36 8.98
N PHE A 495 -2.62 24.75 9.37
CA PHE A 495 -3.02 24.83 10.78
C PHE A 495 -3.50 23.44 11.21
N ALA A 496 -2.60 22.66 11.82
CA ALA A 496 -2.86 21.27 12.15
C ALA A 496 -3.48 21.12 13.54
N ILE A 497 -4.64 20.49 13.60
CA ILE A 497 -5.35 20.12 14.83
C ILE A 497 -5.26 18.59 14.94
N LEU A 498 -4.59 18.13 15.99
CA LEU A 498 -4.43 16.71 16.26
C LEU A 498 -5.11 16.35 17.58
N ASN A 499 -6.11 15.48 17.52
CA ASN A 499 -6.72 14.90 18.71
C ASN A 499 -6.18 13.48 18.93
N ASN A 500 -5.39 13.31 19.97
CA ASN A 500 -4.74 12.06 20.34
C ASN A 500 -5.65 11.10 21.11
N TYR A 501 -6.90 11.49 21.36
CA TYR A 501 -7.85 10.64 22.08
C TYR A 501 -8.05 9.31 21.34
N GLN A 502 -7.84 8.21 22.06
CA GLN A 502 -8.11 6.87 21.58
C GLN A 502 -9.36 6.31 22.24
N PRO A 503 -10.42 6.03 21.46
CA PRO A 503 -11.56 5.28 21.96
C PRO A 503 -11.11 3.92 22.51
N GLN A 504 -11.85 3.42 23.50
CA GLN A 504 -11.68 2.03 23.97
C GLN A 504 -12.92 1.22 23.57
N PRO A 505 -12.99 0.71 22.34
CA PRO A 505 -14.19 0.10 21.81
C PRO A 505 -14.45 -1.34 22.29
N GLY A 506 -13.57 -1.95 23.09
CA GLY A 506 -13.76 -3.30 23.62
C GLY A 506 -12.90 -4.36 22.93
N ASN A 507 -13.31 -5.63 23.03
CA ASN A 507 -12.57 -6.76 22.48
C ASN A 507 -12.90 -6.98 21.00
N CYS A 508 -11.89 -7.52 20.28
CA CYS A 508 -12.06 -7.99 18.91
C CYS A 508 -11.46 -9.40 18.80
N TYR A 509 -12.32 -10.40 18.62
CA TYR A 509 -11.91 -11.80 18.47
C TYR A 509 -11.59 -12.09 17.01
N SER A 510 -10.37 -12.51 16.71
CA SER A 510 -9.87 -12.82 15.38
C SER A 510 -9.92 -14.33 15.13
N TYR A 511 -10.65 -14.73 14.10
CA TYR A 511 -10.71 -16.12 13.63
C TYR A 511 -9.66 -16.34 12.55
N GLU A 512 -8.86 -17.38 12.70
CA GLU A 512 -7.87 -17.79 11.71
C GLU A 512 -8.47 -18.72 10.63
N GLY A 513 -7.63 -19.29 9.79
CA GLY A 513 -8.04 -20.23 8.75
C GLY A 513 -8.18 -19.63 7.35
N THR A 514 -8.39 -20.50 6.35
CA THR A 514 -8.47 -20.15 4.93
C THR A 514 -9.83 -19.59 4.50
N ASN A 515 -10.85 -19.77 5.34
CA ASN A 515 -12.22 -19.32 5.12
C ASN A 515 -12.91 -19.05 6.47
N PRO A 516 -14.05 -18.33 6.50
CA PRO A 516 -14.71 -17.88 7.74
C PRO A 516 -15.64 -18.93 8.37
N LYS A 517 -15.40 -20.23 8.17
CA LYS A 517 -16.31 -21.29 8.66
C LYS A 517 -16.48 -21.26 10.19
N ASP A 518 -15.38 -21.05 10.91
CA ASP A 518 -15.34 -21.04 12.37
C ASP A 518 -16.08 -19.82 12.94
N LEU A 519 -15.91 -18.66 12.33
CA LEU A 519 -16.66 -17.46 12.68
C LEU A 519 -18.18 -17.65 12.49
N ILE A 520 -18.60 -18.28 11.38
CA ILE A 520 -20.04 -18.52 11.13
C ILE A 520 -20.59 -19.58 12.07
N ALA A 521 -19.81 -20.59 12.45
CA ALA A 521 -20.23 -21.59 13.45
C ALA A 521 -20.41 -20.93 14.83
N ALA A 522 -19.51 -20.04 15.22
CA ALA A 522 -19.65 -19.25 16.44
C ALA A 522 -20.89 -18.33 16.41
N LEU A 523 -21.16 -17.68 15.25
CA LEU A 523 -22.39 -16.89 15.06
C LEU A 523 -23.65 -17.76 15.14
N ASP A 524 -23.65 -18.99 14.59
CA ASP A 524 -24.75 -19.91 14.74
C ASP A 524 -25.09 -20.22 16.22
N ARG A 525 -24.05 -20.43 17.05
CA ARG A 525 -24.21 -20.63 18.50
C ARG A 525 -24.78 -19.39 19.17
N ALA A 526 -24.23 -18.23 18.86
CA ALA A 526 -24.70 -16.95 19.41
C ALA A 526 -26.17 -16.66 19.04
N ILE A 527 -26.61 -17.01 17.84
CA ILE A 527 -28.01 -16.92 17.44
C ILE A 527 -28.90 -17.87 18.28
N LEU A 528 -28.44 -19.09 18.57
CA LEU A 528 -29.17 -20.05 19.39
C LEU A 528 -29.26 -19.61 20.87
N GLU A 529 -28.23 -18.95 21.37
CA GLU A 529 -28.22 -18.36 22.71
C GLU A 529 -29.14 -17.13 22.83
N GLY A 530 -29.54 -16.57 21.70
CA GLY A 530 -30.37 -15.39 21.60
C GLY A 530 -29.58 -14.08 21.44
N GLY A 531 -30.30 -12.97 21.36
CA GLY A 531 -29.70 -11.67 21.12
C GLY A 531 -29.82 -11.21 19.67
N HIS A 532 -29.29 -10.02 19.41
CA HIS A 532 -29.34 -9.41 18.08
C HIS A 532 -27.93 -9.19 17.56
N HIS A 533 -27.68 -9.50 16.29
CA HIS A 533 -26.34 -9.52 15.70
C HIS A 533 -26.26 -8.67 14.44
N LEU A 534 -25.13 -7.95 14.30
CA LEU A 534 -24.77 -7.24 13.06
C LEU A 534 -23.65 -8.01 12.37
N LEU A 535 -23.91 -8.54 11.17
CA LEU A 535 -22.94 -9.24 10.34
C LEU A 535 -22.50 -8.36 9.18
N CYS A 536 -21.23 -7.99 9.16
CA CYS A 536 -20.58 -7.18 8.13
C CYS A 536 -19.88 -8.08 7.11
N CYS A 537 -20.21 -7.98 5.82
CA CYS A 537 -19.61 -8.78 4.74
C CYS A 537 -18.96 -7.89 3.68
N SER A 538 -17.79 -8.28 3.16
CA SER A 538 -17.12 -7.54 2.08
C SER A 538 -17.70 -7.79 0.68
N ALA A 539 -18.62 -8.75 0.51
CA ALA A 539 -19.23 -9.12 -0.76
C ALA A 539 -20.75 -9.26 -0.65
N GLN A 540 -21.44 -9.02 -1.76
CA GLN A 540 -22.90 -9.11 -1.82
C GLN A 540 -23.45 -10.02 -2.92
N LYS A 541 -22.72 -10.21 -4.05
CA LYS A 541 -23.23 -10.96 -5.21
C LYS A 541 -23.60 -12.40 -4.88
N ALA A 542 -24.63 -12.92 -5.54
CA ALA A 542 -25.07 -14.32 -5.43
C ALA A 542 -23.92 -15.33 -5.64
N LYS A 543 -23.00 -15.07 -6.56
CA LYS A 543 -21.80 -15.87 -6.80
C LYS A 543 -20.83 -15.92 -5.60
N SER A 544 -20.85 -14.92 -4.71
CA SER A 544 -19.94 -14.88 -3.59
C SER A 544 -20.37 -15.82 -2.47
N LYS A 545 -19.65 -16.92 -2.29
CA LYS A 545 -19.93 -17.94 -1.26
C LYS A 545 -20.19 -17.33 0.14
N TRP A 546 -19.44 -16.29 0.52
CA TRP A 546 -19.53 -15.61 1.82
C TRP A 546 -20.11 -14.19 1.67
N GLY A 547 -20.96 -13.98 0.68
CA GLY A 547 -21.65 -12.70 0.44
C GLY A 547 -22.97 -12.59 1.20
N THR A 548 -23.51 -11.35 1.27
CA THR A 548 -24.74 -11.08 2.01
C THR A 548 -25.93 -11.93 1.57
N GLN A 549 -26.10 -12.13 0.26
CA GLN A 549 -27.22 -12.91 -0.29
C GLN A 549 -27.12 -14.39 0.05
N ALA A 550 -25.94 -15.00 -0.12
CA ALA A 550 -25.74 -16.43 0.17
C ALA A 550 -25.89 -16.73 1.68
N LEU A 551 -25.40 -15.82 2.53
CA LEU A 551 -25.52 -15.95 3.99
C LEU A 551 -26.97 -15.73 4.44
N GLU A 552 -27.69 -14.76 3.88
CA GLU A 552 -29.12 -14.58 4.14
C GLU A 552 -29.90 -15.86 3.84
N GLN A 553 -29.71 -16.47 2.65
CA GLN A 553 -30.39 -17.69 2.25
C GLN A 553 -30.06 -18.86 3.19
N ARG A 554 -28.78 -19.01 3.56
CA ARG A 554 -28.35 -20.04 4.50
C ARG A 554 -28.98 -19.86 5.88
N PHE A 555 -28.97 -18.65 6.44
CA PHE A 555 -29.57 -18.41 7.76
C PHE A 555 -31.08 -18.60 7.76
N ARG A 556 -31.80 -18.17 6.70
CA ARG A 556 -33.26 -18.42 6.56
C ARG A 556 -33.59 -19.91 6.53
N ARG A 557 -32.72 -20.74 5.95
CA ARG A 557 -32.91 -22.19 5.94
C ARG A 557 -32.61 -22.85 7.27
N LYS A 558 -31.54 -22.43 7.93
CA LYS A 558 -31.13 -23.03 9.20
C LYS A 558 -32.03 -22.58 10.35
N PHE A 559 -32.47 -21.34 10.31
CA PHE A 559 -33.26 -20.67 11.36
C PHE A 559 -34.51 -20.02 10.73
N PRO A 560 -35.58 -20.80 10.44
CA PRO A 560 -36.75 -20.30 9.72
C PRO A 560 -37.46 -19.12 10.43
N ASP A 561 -37.42 -19.08 11.75
CA ASP A 561 -38.07 -18.04 12.58
C ASP A 561 -37.20 -16.80 12.77
N LEU A 562 -35.94 -16.82 12.32
CA LEU A 562 -35.00 -15.70 12.49
C LEU A 562 -35.39 -14.52 11.58
N ARG A 563 -35.60 -13.35 12.16
CA ARG A 563 -35.94 -12.14 11.42
C ARG A 563 -34.67 -11.48 10.89
N ILE A 564 -34.45 -11.58 9.57
CA ILE A 564 -33.22 -11.13 8.92
C ILE A 564 -33.49 -9.90 8.06
N LEU A 565 -32.65 -8.86 8.19
CA LEU A 565 -32.58 -7.70 7.30
C LEU A 565 -31.25 -7.71 6.54
N ARG A 566 -31.30 -7.77 5.21
CA ARG A 566 -30.14 -7.60 4.36
C ARG A 566 -30.03 -6.15 3.87
N ILE A 567 -28.84 -5.53 4.07
CA ILE A 567 -28.51 -4.17 3.66
C ILE A 567 -27.30 -4.20 2.73
N ASP A 568 -27.54 -4.10 1.43
CA ASP A 568 -26.51 -4.01 0.40
C ASP A 568 -26.96 -3.07 -0.72
N SER A 569 -26.10 -2.80 -1.72
CA SER A 569 -26.41 -1.83 -2.77
C SER A 569 -27.66 -2.21 -3.60
N GLU A 570 -28.01 -3.48 -3.67
CA GLU A 570 -29.19 -3.95 -4.37
C GLU A 570 -30.44 -3.76 -3.51
N SER A 571 -30.39 -4.21 -2.26
CA SER A 571 -31.52 -4.14 -1.36
C SER A 571 -31.96 -2.70 -1.03
N VAL A 572 -31.00 -1.79 -0.82
CA VAL A 572 -31.31 -0.37 -0.51
C VAL A 572 -31.82 0.43 -1.72
N SER A 573 -31.61 -0.05 -2.92
CA SER A 573 -32.07 0.60 -4.15
C SER A 573 -33.25 -0.11 -4.83
N ASP A 574 -33.77 -1.19 -4.20
CA ASP A 574 -34.93 -1.93 -4.69
C ASP A 574 -36.22 -1.47 -3.97
N PRO A 575 -37.15 -0.79 -4.65
CA PRO A 575 -38.42 -0.35 -4.04
C PRO A 575 -39.29 -1.49 -3.45
N SER A 576 -39.07 -2.72 -3.90
CA SER A 576 -39.80 -3.87 -3.38
C SER A 576 -39.17 -4.52 -2.13
N HIS A 577 -37.93 -4.13 -1.81
CA HIS A 577 -37.19 -4.73 -0.71
C HIS A 577 -37.39 -3.97 0.62
N PRO A 578 -37.51 -4.67 1.78
CA PRO A 578 -37.65 -4.02 3.08
C PRO A 578 -36.57 -3.01 3.45
N ALA A 579 -35.35 -3.12 2.92
CA ALA A 579 -34.26 -2.19 3.18
C ALA A 579 -34.24 -0.97 2.23
N PHE A 580 -35.26 -0.79 1.37
CA PHE A 580 -35.30 0.36 0.45
C PHE A 580 -35.20 1.69 1.22
N GLY A 581 -34.24 2.52 0.84
CA GLY A 581 -34.05 3.84 1.47
C GLY A 581 -33.62 3.84 2.94
N CYS A 582 -33.35 2.65 3.55
CA CYS A 582 -33.05 2.57 4.99
C CYS A 582 -31.79 3.34 5.41
N ILE A 583 -30.82 3.53 4.51
CA ILE A 583 -29.53 4.18 4.82
C ILE A 583 -29.72 5.67 5.21
N ALA A 584 -30.59 6.39 4.54
CA ALA A 584 -30.87 7.80 4.80
C ALA A 584 -31.52 8.04 6.19
N HIS A 585 -32.20 7.04 6.73
CA HIS A 585 -33.00 7.16 7.95
C HIS A 585 -32.58 6.21 9.06
N LEU A 586 -31.38 5.62 8.96
CA LEU A 586 -30.95 4.58 9.89
C LEU A 586 -30.95 5.07 11.35
N ASN A 587 -30.56 6.28 11.62
CA ASN A 587 -30.55 6.87 12.98
C ASN A 587 -31.95 7.24 13.50
N GLU A 588 -32.87 7.70 12.65
CA GLU A 588 -34.26 7.96 13.02
C GLU A 588 -34.98 6.66 13.37
N ILE A 589 -34.67 5.60 12.67
CA ILE A 589 -35.14 4.24 12.88
C ILE A 589 -34.81 3.72 14.27
N LEU A 590 -33.69 4.14 14.81
CA LEU A 590 -33.06 3.57 16.01
C LEU A 590 -33.43 4.33 17.27
N THR A 591 -33.89 5.57 17.16
CA THR A 591 -34.30 6.41 18.28
C THR A 591 -35.78 6.25 18.69
N LEU A 592 -36.62 5.62 17.88
CA LEU A 592 -38.03 5.39 18.16
C LEU A 592 -38.24 4.07 18.94
N THR A 593 -37.83 4.06 20.19
CA THR A 593 -38.29 3.06 21.17
C THR A 593 -39.74 3.34 21.58
N GLY A 594 -40.66 2.55 21.07
CA GLY A 594 -41.97 2.35 21.66
C GLY A 594 -42.92 3.54 21.58
N SER A 595 -43.71 3.61 20.61
CA SER A 595 -45.09 4.02 20.37
C SER A 595 -45.27 4.51 18.92
N PRO A 596 -46.32 4.14 18.21
CA PRO A 596 -46.56 4.60 16.86
C PRO A 596 -47.04 6.05 16.91
N VAL A 597 -46.16 7.01 16.77
CA VAL A 597 -46.57 8.34 16.38
C VAL A 597 -46.77 8.28 14.86
N ALA A 598 -47.98 8.32 14.45
CA ALA A 598 -48.40 8.50 13.09
C ALA A 598 -47.95 9.89 12.62
N THR A 599 -46.79 9.95 11.99
CA THR A 599 -46.42 11.09 11.16
C THR A 599 -46.90 10.80 9.74
N THR A 600 -47.90 11.54 9.33
CA THR A 600 -48.37 11.65 7.95
C THR A 600 -47.16 12.00 7.06
N GLY A 601 -46.63 10.99 6.36
CA GLY A 601 -45.49 11.17 5.45
C GLY A 601 -44.24 10.30 5.74
N GLY A 602 -44.23 9.51 6.82
CA GLY A 602 -43.08 8.64 7.16
C GLY A 602 -42.94 7.44 6.24
N THR A 603 -41.85 7.33 5.53
CA THR A 603 -41.49 6.14 4.79
C THR A 603 -41.44 4.90 5.68
N PRO A 604 -41.79 3.72 5.17
CA PRO A 604 -41.85 2.46 5.96
C PRO A 604 -40.54 2.00 6.60
N ALA A 605 -39.42 2.65 6.27
CA ALA A 605 -38.08 2.28 6.71
C ALA A 605 -37.85 2.29 8.22
N THR A 606 -38.52 3.17 8.94
CA THR A 606 -38.32 3.44 10.38
C THR A 606 -38.68 2.32 11.34
N ARG A 607 -39.36 1.28 10.88
CA ARG A 607 -39.85 0.19 11.74
C ARG A 607 -38.95 -1.04 11.84
N TRP A 608 -37.87 -1.13 11.13
CA TRP A 608 -37.31 -2.44 10.78
C TRP A 608 -36.14 -2.94 11.61
N LEU A 609 -35.27 -2.09 12.11
CA LEU A 609 -34.08 -2.56 12.83
C LEU A 609 -34.41 -3.16 14.22
N THR A 610 -35.34 -2.59 14.94
CA THR A 610 -35.84 -3.15 16.23
C THR A 610 -36.60 -4.45 16.08
N LYS A 611 -36.99 -4.83 14.86
CA LYS A 611 -37.70 -6.06 14.52
C LYS A 611 -36.83 -7.18 14.02
N TYR A 612 -35.52 -6.98 13.85
CA TYR A 612 -34.65 -7.96 13.25
C TYR A 612 -33.62 -8.48 14.24
N ASP A 613 -33.49 -9.80 14.26
CA ASP A 613 -32.55 -10.52 15.12
C ASP A 613 -31.13 -10.54 14.48
N LEU A 614 -31.09 -10.54 13.15
CA LEU A 614 -29.84 -10.51 12.38
C LEU A 614 -29.89 -9.45 11.28
N VAL A 615 -28.97 -8.52 11.31
CA VAL A 615 -28.73 -7.55 10.22
C VAL A 615 -27.49 -7.96 9.46
N ILE A 616 -27.61 -8.24 8.16
CA ILE A 616 -26.47 -8.60 7.28
C ILE A 616 -26.16 -7.41 6.39
N ALA A 617 -25.00 -6.82 6.53
CA ALA A 617 -24.62 -5.60 5.82
C ALA A 617 -23.42 -5.78 4.89
N SER A 618 -23.46 -5.15 3.73
CA SER A 618 -22.33 -4.97 2.81
C SER A 618 -21.64 -3.61 3.04
N PRO A 619 -20.56 -3.27 2.30
CA PRO A 619 -19.93 -1.95 2.36
C PRO A 619 -20.85 -0.76 2.06
N SER A 620 -22.09 -0.99 1.67
CA SER A 620 -23.09 0.09 1.55
C SER A 620 -23.33 0.85 2.87
N LEU A 621 -23.04 0.22 4.02
CA LEU A 621 -23.02 0.87 5.34
C LEU A 621 -21.70 1.56 5.70
N GLU A 622 -20.70 1.58 4.80
CA GLU A 622 -19.34 2.02 5.16
C GLU A 622 -19.20 3.51 5.46
N THR A 623 -19.96 4.36 4.77
CA THR A 623 -19.79 5.82 4.89
C THR A 623 -21.11 6.55 5.09
N GLY A 624 -21.11 7.61 5.91
CA GLY A 624 -22.24 8.51 6.11
C GLY A 624 -23.29 8.05 7.14
N VAL A 625 -23.18 6.84 7.67
CA VAL A 625 -24.15 6.26 8.60
C VAL A 625 -23.47 5.88 9.91
N SER A 626 -24.07 6.21 11.04
CA SER A 626 -23.71 5.64 12.35
C SER A 626 -24.91 4.96 12.97
N ILE A 627 -24.67 3.85 13.64
CA ILE A 627 -25.66 3.12 14.42
C ILE A 627 -25.43 3.49 15.89
N ASP A 628 -26.26 4.39 16.41
CA ASP A 628 -26.11 4.98 17.74
C ASP A 628 -27.03 4.31 18.80
N ILE A 629 -27.74 3.22 18.42
CA ILE A 629 -28.52 2.41 19.35
C ILE A 629 -27.66 1.83 20.46
N LYS A 630 -28.16 1.84 21.67
CA LYS A 630 -27.57 1.16 22.83
C LYS A 630 -28.46 0.04 23.32
N GLY A 631 -27.83 -1.08 23.71
CA GLY A 631 -28.49 -2.24 24.29
C GLY A 631 -29.31 -3.09 23.31
N HIS A 632 -29.15 -2.88 21.99
CA HIS A 632 -29.80 -3.70 20.98
C HIS A 632 -28.92 -4.83 20.46
N PHE A 633 -27.72 -4.53 19.98
CA PHE A 633 -26.83 -5.53 19.44
C PHE A 633 -25.95 -6.17 20.50
N SER A 634 -25.91 -7.48 20.52
CA SER A 634 -25.06 -8.28 21.43
C SER A 634 -23.63 -8.34 20.94
N ALA A 635 -23.40 -8.42 19.61
CA ALA A 635 -22.08 -8.48 18.99
C ALA A 635 -22.10 -8.00 17.53
N VAL A 636 -20.90 -7.62 17.02
CA VAL A 636 -20.64 -7.35 15.60
C VAL A 636 -19.76 -8.43 15.03
N TRP A 637 -20.16 -8.99 13.89
CA TRP A 637 -19.44 -10.05 13.17
C TRP A 637 -18.95 -9.52 11.84
N GLY A 638 -17.75 -9.93 11.39
CA GLY A 638 -17.17 -9.41 10.17
C GLY A 638 -16.46 -10.45 9.30
N ILE A 639 -16.80 -10.50 8.01
CA ILE A 639 -16.16 -11.37 7.01
C ILE A 639 -15.51 -10.51 5.93
N PHE A 640 -14.18 -10.45 5.94
CA PHE A 640 -13.41 -9.56 5.05
C PHE A 640 -12.50 -10.34 4.10
N GLN A 641 -12.93 -10.42 2.84
CA GLN A 641 -12.32 -11.26 1.80
C GLN A 641 -11.18 -10.58 1.01
N GLY A 642 -10.64 -9.46 1.49
CA GLY A 642 -9.51 -8.77 0.83
C GLY A 642 -9.89 -7.94 -0.40
N VAL A 643 -11.13 -7.48 -0.49
CA VAL A 643 -11.63 -6.60 -1.57
C VAL A 643 -11.58 -5.14 -1.15
N GLN A 644 -11.96 -4.85 0.10
CA GLN A 644 -11.94 -3.52 0.70
C GLN A 644 -10.54 -3.14 1.19
N SER A 645 -10.26 -1.83 1.30
CA SER A 645 -9.06 -1.37 2.02
C SER A 645 -9.16 -1.68 3.52
N ALA A 646 -8.04 -1.74 4.22
CA ALA A 646 -8.02 -1.96 5.67
C ALA A 646 -8.81 -0.85 6.41
N ASN A 647 -8.69 0.40 5.97
CA ASN A 647 -9.45 1.52 6.54
C ASN A 647 -10.97 1.36 6.38
N SER A 648 -11.41 0.86 5.21
CA SER A 648 -12.81 0.57 4.93
C SER A 648 -13.39 -0.47 5.88
N VAL A 649 -12.63 -1.55 6.16
CA VAL A 649 -13.00 -2.57 7.15
C VAL A 649 -13.16 -1.96 8.55
N ARG A 650 -12.16 -1.20 8.98
CA ARG A 650 -12.18 -0.52 10.30
C ARG A 650 -13.36 0.45 10.42
N GLN A 651 -13.67 1.18 9.35
CA GLN A 651 -14.83 2.08 9.31
C GLN A 651 -16.15 1.30 9.43
N MET A 652 -16.28 0.19 8.72
CA MET A 652 -17.49 -0.63 8.75
C MET A 652 -17.74 -1.19 10.16
N LEU A 653 -16.71 -1.73 10.82
CA LEU A 653 -16.82 -2.24 12.21
C LEU A 653 -17.13 -1.14 13.23
N ALA A 654 -16.70 0.09 12.97
CA ALA A 654 -16.95 1.24 13.85
C ALA A 654 -18.32 1.91 13.62
N ARG A 655 -19.18 1.41 12.72
CA ARG A 655 -20.52 1.97 12.48
C ARG A 655 -21.46 1.78 13.66
N LEU A 656 -21.38 0.67 14.35
CA LEU A 656 -22.02 0.50 15.64
C LEU A 656 -21.18 1.21 16.71
N ARG A 657 -21.75 2.29 17.27
CA ARG A 657 -21.08 3.15 18.28
C ARG A 657 -21.04 2.54 19.66
N GLU A 658 -21.80 1.48 19.88
CA GLU A 658 -21.84 0.79 21.16
C GLU A 658 -20.61 -0.09 21.37
N THR A 659 -20.12 -0.14 22.61
CA THR A 659 -19.03 -1.02 23.02
C THR A 659 -19.58 -2.43 23.23
N VAL A 660 -19.58 -3.23 22.19
CA VAL A 660 -19.89 -4.67 22.21
C VAL A 660 -18.74 -5.44 21.55
N ASP A 661 -18.64 -6.71 21.79
CA ASP A 661 -17.58 -7.54 21.21
C ASP A 661 -17.66 -7.59 19.69
N ARG A 662 -16.46 -7.60 19.04
CA ARG A 662 -16.32 -7.79 17.61
C ARG A 662 -15.71 -9.17 17.35
N HIS A 663 -16.27 -9.87 16.37
CA HIS A 663 -15.80 -11.16 15.91
C HIS A 663 -15.46 -11.05 14.43
N ILE A 664 -14.20 -11.26 14.02
CA ILE A 664 -13.79 -11.02 12.64
C ILE A 664 -13.00 -12.18 12.06
N TRP A 665 -13.25 -12.44 10.79
CA TRP A 665 -12.37 -13.20 9.94
C TRP A 665 -11.88 -12.32 8.81
N VAL A 666 -10.56 -12.28 8.63
CA VAL A 666 -9.91 -11.49 7.59
C VAL A 666 -9.04 -12.41 6.75
N LYS A 667 -9.16 -12.34 5.44
CA LYS A 667 -8.30 -13.11 4.52
C LYS A 667 -6.83 -12.69 4.68
N ALA A 668 -5.89 -13.64 4.64
CA ALA A 668 -4.47 -13.36 4.83
C ALA A 668 -3.93 -12.34 3.78
N CYS A 669 -4.29 -12.53 2.50
CA CYS A 669 -3.91 -11.65 1.40
C CYS A 669 -5.13 -11.12 0.67
N GLY A 670 -5.11 -9.83 0.31
CA GLY A 670 -6.14 -9.20 -0.51
C GLY A 670 -5.93 -9.40 -2.01
N MET A 671 -6.88 -8.94 -2.82
CA MET A 671 -6.89 -9.13 -4.28
C MET A 671 -6.87 -7.81 -5.07
N GLY A 672 -7.08 -6.67 -4.43
CA GLY A 672 -7.27 -5.37 -5.08
C GLY A 672 -5.97 -4.60 -5.34
N PHE A 673 -5.01 -5.19 -6.06
CA PHE A 673 -3.76 -4.50 -6.40
C PHE A 673 -3.96 -3.36 -7.40
N VAL A 674 -3.20 -2.27 -7.22
CA VAL A 674 -3.22 -1.07 -8.06
C VAL A 674 -2.01 -1.03 -8.99
N GLY A 675 -2.23 -0.64 -10.25
CA GLY A 675 -1.18 -0.58 -11.26
C GLY A 675 -0.50 -1.94 -11.46
N ASN A 676 0.82 -1.96 -11.44
CA ASN A 676 1.59 -3.21 -11.56
C ASN A 676 1.75 -3.99 -10.22
N GLY A 677 1.02 -3.61 -9.17
CA GLY A 677 1.06 -4.27 -7.87
C GLY A 677 2.34 -4.02 -7.05
N SER A 678 3.21 -3.10 -7.47
CA SER A 678 4.46 -2.78 -6.76
C SER A 678 4.19 -1.93 -5.50
N THR A 679 4.98 -2.14 -4.47
CA THR A 679 5.06 -1.30 -3.27
C THR A 679 6.08 -0.15 -3.42
N SER A 680 6.78 -0.09 -4.56
CA SER A 680 7.72 0.99 -4.88
C SER A 680 7.06 2.03 -5.78
N MET A 681 7.00 3.29 -5.31
CA MET A 681 6.51 4.44 -6.09
C MET A 681 7.27 4.58 -7.42
N GLY A 682 8.60 4.42 -7.42
CA GLY A 682 9.40 4.49 -8.63
C GLY A 682 9.04 3.42 -9.66
N SER A 683 8.73 2.19 -9.22
CA SER A 683 8.29 1.10 -10.10
C SER A 683 6.91 1.37 -10.71
N LEU A 684 5.96 1.88 -9.91
CA LEU A 684 4.62 2.26 -10.39
C LEU A 684 4.69 3.37 -11.42
N LEU A 685 5.43 4.45 -11.15
CA LEU A 685 5.59 5.57 -12.07
C LEU A 685 6.31 5.14 -13.36
N ALA A 686 7.40 4.37 -13.26
CA ALA A 686 8.13 3.88 -14.41
C ALA A 686 7.26 3.00 -15.32
N SER A 687 6.44 2.12 -14.75
CA SER A 687 5.47 1.30 -15.48
C SER A 687 4.44 2.18 -16.21
N GLN A 688 3.82 3.15 -15.51
CA GLN A 688 2.87 4.06 -16.14
C GLN A 688 3.49 4.84 -17.30
N HIS A 689 4.67 5.40 -17.12
CA HIS A 689 5.37 6.15 -18.18
C HIS A 689 5.74 5.26 -19.38
N ALA A 690 6.22 4.03 -19.14
CA ALA A 690 6.58 3.10 -20.21
C ALA A 690 5.35 2.70 -21.04
N VAL A 691 4.25 2.33 -20.38
CA VAL A 691 3.00 1.94 -21.06
C VAL A 691 2.41 3.12 -21.85
N THR A 692 2.39 4.32 -21.25
CA THR A 692 1.92 5.53 -21.94
C THR A 692 2.71 5.81 -23.21
N ARG A 693 4.03 5.81 -23.16
CA ARG A 693 4.89 6.03 -24.34
C ARG A 693 4.65 5.01 -25.45
N THR A 694 4.47 3.74 -25.08
CA THR A 694 4.15 2.69 -26.05
C THR A 694 2.80 2.97 -26.71
N ASN A 695 1.77 3.31 -25.92
CA ASN A 695 0.44 3.59 -26.45
C ASN A 695 0.44 4.81 -27.38
N ILE A 696 1.16 5.88 -27.04
CA ILE A 696 1.30 7.08 -27.88
C ILE A 696 2.05 6.74 -29.18
N ALA A 697 3.15 6.00 -29.10
CA ALA A 697 3.92 5.60 -30.29
C ALA A 697 3.08 4.76 -31.26
N LEU A 698 2.27 3.83 -30.75
CA LEU A 698 1.36 3.02 -31.55
C LEU A 698 0.22 3.86 -32.15
N LEU A 699 -0.29 4.85 -31.42
CA LEU A 699 -1.31 5.80 -31.91
C LEU A 699 -0.75 6.63 -33.08
N SER A 700 0.45 7.21 -32.92
CA SER A 700 1.08 8.03 -33.96
C SER A 700 1.35 7.23 -35.24
N GLN A 701 1.70 5.94 -35.13
CA GLN A 701 1.86 5.07 -36.30
C GLN A 701 0.53 4.74 -36.99
N ALA A 702 -0.57 4.65 -36.23
CA ALA A 702 -1.88 4.31 -36.77
C ALA A 702 -2.55 5.43 -37.56
N ASP A 703 -2.39 6.68 -37.13
CA ASP A 703 -3.16 7.83 -37.64
C ASP A 703 -2.30 8.84 -38.45
N ASN A 704 -0.98 8.61 -38.55
CA ASN A 704 -0.01 9.55 -39.17
C ASN A 704 -0.18 11.02 -38.70
N ALA A 705 -0.77 11.23 -37.53
CA ALA A 705 -1.02 12.53 -36.95
C ALA A 705 -0.05 12.82 -35.80
N ASP A 706 0.47 14.05 -35.78
CA ASP A 706 1.24 14.55 -34.66
C ASP A 706 0.28 15.13 -33.60
N TYR A 707 0.05 14.39 -32.56
CA TYR A 707 -0.80 14.83 -31.45
C TYR A 707 0.03 15.63 -30.46
N SER A 708 -0.35 16.87 -30.22
CA SER A 708 0.15 17.67 -29.10
C SER A 708 -0.43 17.10 -27.80
N ILE A 709 0.29 16.18 -27.15
CA ILE A 709 -0.16 15.49 -25.94
C ILE A 709 0.62 16.01 -24.74
N ASP A 710 -0.10 16.51 -23.71
CA ASP A 710 0.50 16.81 -22.43
C ASP A 710 0.64 15.54 -21.59
N GLU A 711 1.77 14.84 -21.79
CA GLU A 711 2.14 13.66 -21.02
C GLU A 711 2.51 13.95 -19.56
N ASN A 712 2.83 15.21 -19.24
CA ASN A 712 3.24 15.62 -17.90
C ASN A 712 2.13 16.33 -17.14
N PHE A 713 0.89 16.13 -17.57
CA PHE A 713 -0.28 16.69 -16.88
C PHE A 713 -0.27 16.33 -15.39
N GLN A 714 -0.24 17.36 -14.55
CA GLN A 714 -0.27 17.30 -13.09
C GLN A 714 0.60 16.17 -12.48
N PRO A 715 1.93 16.27 -12.56
CA PRO A 715 2.84 15.25 -12.02
C PRO A 715 2.65 15.06 -10.50
N GLU A 716 2.23 16.10 -9.77
CA GLU A 716 1.88 16.05 -8.35
C GLU A 716 0.72 15.07 -8.07
N SER A 717 -0.31 15.08 -8.91
CA SER A 717 -1.43 14.14 -8.81
C SER A 717 -1.00 12.70 -9.07
N LEU A 718 -0.15 12.47 -10.08
CA LEU A 718 0.37 11.15 -10.40
C LEU A 718 1.31 10.61 -9.30
N GLN A 719 2.12 11.47 -8.69
CA GLN A 719 2.96 11.10 -7.54
C GLN A 719 2.10 10.70 -6.33
N THR A 720 1.04 11.45 -6.04
CA THR A 720 0.12 11.13 -4.95
C THR A 720 -0.62 9.82 -5.21
N TRP A 721 -1.08 9.59 -6.45
CA TRP A 721 -1.62 8.29 -6.85
C TRP A 721 -0.64 7.15 -6.60
N ALA A 722 0.63 7.32 -6.97
CA ALA A 722 1.65 6.29 -6.77
C ALA A 722 1.96 6.02 -5.28
N LYS A 723 2.02 7.05 -4.43
CA LYS A 723 2.19 6.89 -2.98
C LYS A 723 1.03 6.10 -2.38
N ARG A 724 -0.21 6.47 -2.70
CA ARG A 724 -1.42 5.77 -2.25
C ARG A 724 -1.50 4.33 -2.78
N ALA A 725 -1.15 4.13 -4.05
CA ALA A 725 -1.09 2.80 -4.65
C ALA A 725 -0.07 1.90 -3.94
N CYS A 726 1.10 2.42 -3.52
CA CYS A 726 2.06 1.68 -2.70
C CYS A 726 1.44 1.20 -1.39
N VAL A 727 0.73 2.09 -0.69
CA VAL A 727 0.05 1.77 0.58
C VAL A 727 -0.96 0.62 0.37
N ILE A 728 -1.84 0.76 -0.62
CA ILE A 728 -2.86 -0.26 -0.91
C ILE A 728 -2.22 -1.58 -1.32
N ASN A 729 -1.20 -1.55 -2.19
CA ASN A 729 -0.53 -2.77 -2.62
C ASN A 729 0.15 -3.51 -1.45
N ALA A 730 0.76 -2.80 -0.52
CA ALA A 730 1.33 -3.39 0.69
C ALA A 730 0.24 -3.95 1.61
N GLN A 731 -0.82 -3.19 1.85
CA GLN A 731 -1.98 -3.67 2.61
C GLN A 731 -2.57 -4.94 2.01
N MET A 732 -2.68 -5.03 0.68
CA MET A 732 -3.21 -6.23 0.02
C MET A 732 -2.29 -7.45 0.14
N ARG A 733 -0.98 -7.27 0.26
CA ARG A 733 -0.05 -8.40 0.47
C ARG A 733 -0.17 -9.04 1.84
N CYS A 734 -0.34 -8.24 2.88
CA CYS A 734 -0.43 -8.67 4.28
C CYS A 734 -1.76 -8.19 4.88
N TYR A 735 -2.88 -8.50 4.21
CA TYR A 735 -4.16 -7.86 4.45
C TYR A 735 -4.70 -8.05 5.86
N ARG A 736 -4.63 -9.29 6.39
CA ARG A 736 -5.05 -9.60 7.76
C ARG A 736 -4.25 -8.80 8.78
N GLU A 737 -2.94 -8.83 8.67
CA GLU A 737 -2.02 -8.14 9.59
C GLU A 737 -2.31 -6.64 9.64
N PHE A 738 -2.50 -5.99 8.49
CA PHE A 738 -2.84 -4.57 8.44
C PHE A 738 -4.20 -4.24 9.06
N VAL A 739 -5.20 -5.08 8.85
CA VAL A 739 -6.52 -4.87 9.46
C VAL A 739 -6.43 -5.01 10.97
N LEU A 740 -5.78 -6.07 11.48
CA LEU A 740 -5.63 -6.32 12.91
C LEU A 740 -4.80 -5.23 13.59
N GLN A 741 -3.67 -4.85 13.00
CA GLN A 741 -2.85 -3.75 13.53
C GLN A 741 -3.63 -2.44 13.58
N GLY A 742 -4.37 -2.10 12.51
CA GLY A 742 -5.21 -0.91 12.47
C GLY A 742 -6.34 -0.93 13.52
N LEU A 743 -6.88 -2.10 13.87
CA LEU A 743 -7.85 -2.22 14.96
C LEU A 743 -7.20 -1.98 16.33
N VAL A 744 -5.97 -2.46 16.55
CA VAL A 744 -5.20 -2.14 17.76
C VAL A 744 -4.95 -0.63 17.86
N GLU A 745 -4.61 0.02 16.75
CA GLU A 745 -4.44 1.49 16.68
C GLU A 745 -5.76 2.25 16.95
N ASP A 746 -6.91 1.69 16.55
CA ASP A 746 -8.24 2.22 16.87
C ASP A 746 -8.66 1.95 18.34
N GLY A 747 -7.83 1.25 19.14
CA GLY A 747 -8.01 0.98 20.58
C GLY A 747 -8.66 -0.37 20.90
N TYR A 748 -8.93 -1.25 19.90
CA TYR A 748 -9.46 -2.58 20.18
C TYR A 748 -8.41 -3.48 20.83
N ARG A 749 -8.84 -4.31 21.79
CA ARG A 749 -8.04 -5.44 22.27
C ARG A 749 -8.27 -6.62 21.35
N VAL A 750 -7.31 -6.90 20.48
CA VAL A 750 -7.37 -8.06 19.56
C VAL A 750 -6.98 -9.31 20.33
N ILE A 751 -7.81 -10.36 20.24
CA ILE A 751 -7.68 -11.64 20.93
C ILE A 751 -7.91 -12.74 19.88
N ASP A 752 -7.11 -13.78 19.90
CA ASP A 752 -7.37 -14.95 19.04
C ASP A 752 -8.61 -15.67 19.56
N ALA A 753 -9.51 -16.00 18.63
CA ALA A 753 -10.76 -16.68 18.96
C ALA A 753 -10.48 -18.17 19.20
N ASP A 754 -11.26 -18.77 20.12
CA ASP A 754 -11.20 -20.22 20.39
C ASP A 754 -11.62 -21.04 19.16
N ASP A 755 -10.98 -22.19 18.98
CA ASP A 755 -11.32 -23.12 17.90
C ASP A 755 -12.72 -23.70 18.08
N VAL A 756 -13.48 -23.68 17.00
CA VAL A 756 -14.78 -24.35 16.89
C VAL A 756 -14.54 -25.77 16.34
N GLY A 757 -15.19 -26.79 16.89
CA GLY A 757 -15.00 -28.17 16.48
C GLY A 757 -15.07 -28.40 14.96
N GLU A 758 -14.20 -29.26 14.43
CA GLU A 758 -14.00 -29.44 12.99
C GLU A 758 -15.25 -29.92 12.22
N GLU A 759 -16.06 -30.78 12.83
CA GLU A 759 -17.32 -31.28 12.25
C GLU A 759 -18.36 -30.16 12.08
N GLU A 760 -18.50 -29.31 13.09
CA GLU A 760 -19.45 -28.19 13.05
C GLU A 760 -19.03 -27.17 11.99
N SER A 761 -17.76 -26.83 11.94
CA SER A 761 -17.17 -25.92 10.95
C SER A 761 -17.32 -26.46 9.52
N GLN A 762 -17.13 -27.76 9.30
CA GLN A 762 -17.29 -28.35 7.98
C GLN A 762 -18.75 -28.34 7.54
N GLY A 763 -19.68 -28.61 8.44
CA GLY A 763 -21.12 -28.51 8.20
C GLY A 763 -21.56 -27.11 7.75
N VAL A 764 -20.96 -26.05 8.35
CA VAL A 764 -21.13 -24.66 7.89
C VAL A 764 -20.65 -24.50 6.45
N CYS A 765 -19.46 -25.01 6.14
CA CYS A 765 -18.86 -24.86 4.81
C CYS A 765 -19.74 -25.47 3.70
N ASP A 766 -20.31 -26.63 3.99
CA ASP A 766 -21.17 -27.36 3.05
C ASP A 766 -22.55 -26.68 2.88
N SER A 767 -23.15 -26.21 3.99
CA SER A 767 -24.42 -25.48 3.95
C SER A 767 -24.33 -24.15 3.21
N VAL A 768 -23.27 -23.38 3.42
CA VAL A 768 -23.03 -22.11 2.68
C VAL A 768 -22.76 -22.37 1.21
N LYS A 769 -22.01 -23.43 0.87
CA LYS A 769 -21.74 -23.82 -0.51
C LYS A 769 -23.01 -24.19 -1.24
N ALA A 770 -23.88 -25.00 -0.63
CA ALA A 770 -25.15 -25.39 -1.20
C ALA A 770 -26.06 -24.18 -1.43
N ALA A 771 -26.22 -23.29 -0.42
CA ALA A 771 -27.04 -22.09 -0.54
C ALA A 771 -26.54 -21.15 -1.63
N SER A 772 -25.22 -20.95 -1.72
CA SER A 772 -24.61 -20.07 -2.73
C SER A 772 -24.74 -20.64 -4.15
N GLN A 773 -24.57 -21.96 -4.33
CA GLN A 773 -24.68 -22.58 -5.64
C GLN A 773 -26.12 -22.52 -6.19
N GLU A 774 -27.10 -22.83 -5.35
CA GLU A 774 -28.50 -22.78 -5.72
C GLU A 774 -28.93 -21.34 -6.06
N LEU A 775 -28.67 -20.40 -5.18
CA LEU A 775 -28.96 -18.99 -5.41
C LEU A 775 -28.36 -18.48 -6.73
N TYR A 776 -27.12 -18.89 -7.03
CA TYR A 776 -26.43 -18.46 -8.22
C TYR A 776 -27.01 -19.07 -9.50
N VAL A 777 -27.42 -20.33 -9.45
CA VAL A 777 -28.12 -20.98 -10.57
C VAL A 777 -29.46 -20.30 -10.82
N GLU A 778 -30.24 -20.03 -9.76
CA GLU A 778 -31.51 -19.31 -9.88
C GLU A 778 -31.34 -17.91 -10.48
N GLU A 779 -30.30 -17.19 -10.07
CA GLU A 779 -29.99 -15.85 -10.57
C GLU A 779 -29.62 -15.88 -12.06
N CYS A 780 -28.77 -16.82 -12.48
CA CYS A 780 -28.40 -16.97 -13.88
C CYS A 780 -29.64 -17.33 -14.76
N GLN A 781 -30.52 -18.19 -14.26
CA GLN A 781 -31.76 -18.53 -14.94
C GLN A 781 -32.71 -17.34 -15.02
N ALA A 782 -32.87 -16.58 -13.92
CA ALA A 782 -33.75 -15.42 -13.89
C ALA A 782 -33.29 -14.33 -14.87
N ILE A 783 -31.96 -14.08 -14.97
CA ILE A 783 -31.40 -13.13 -15.95
C ILE A 783 -31.69 -13.62 -17.39
N ALA A 784 -31.41 -14.90 -17.70
CA ALA A 784 -31.61 -15.45 -19.04
C ALA A 784 -33.08 -15.43 -19.45
N ASN A 785 -34.01 -15.73 -18.52
CA ASN A 785 -35.44 -15.78 -18.76
C ASN A 785 -36.16 -14.43 -18.67
N SER A 786 -35.46 -13.34 -18.26
CA SER A 786 -36.08 -12.02 -18.20
C SER A 786 -36.51 -11.53 -19.60
N GLU A 787 -37.48 -10.63 -19.65
CA GLU A 787 -37.94 -10.04 -20.91
C GLU A 787 -36.82 -9.28 -21.62
N THR A 788 -36.81 -9.37 -22.94
CA THR A 788 -35.94 -8.57 -23.79
C THR A 788 -36.52 -7.17 -23.94
N ILE A 789 -35.74 -6.15 -23.61
CA ILE A 789 -36.15 -4.74 -23.67
C ILE A 789 -35.56 -4.08 -24.92
N SER A 790 -36.18 -3.00 -25.36
CA SER A 790 -35.69 -2.16 -26.46
C SER A 790 -34.47 -1.31 -26.03
N ASP A 791 -33.66 -0.86 -26.99
CA ASP A 791 -32.53 0.03 -26.75
C ASP A 791 -32.92 1.32 -26.00
N SER A 792 -34.13 1.84 -26.28
CA SER A 792 -34.65 3.03 -25.61
C SER A 792 -34.98 2.74 -24.11
N GLU A 793 -35.55 1.59 -23.82
CA GLU A 793 -35.83 1.15 -22.44
C GLU A 793 -34.55 0.82 -21.71
N PHE A 794 -33.59 0.18 -22.38
CA PHE A 794 -32.27 -0.09 -21.80
C PHE A 794 -31.57 1.19 -21.38
N LYS A 795 -31.53 2.25 -22.20
CA LYS A 795 -30.96 3.55 -21.84
C LYS A 795 -31.69 4.18 -20.66
N LYS A 796 -33.04 4.12 -20.63
CA LYS A 796 -33.82 4.61 -19.48
C LYS A 796 -33.49 3.87 -18.20
N LEU A 797 -33.32 2.52 -18.27
CA LEU A 797 -32.94 1.72 -17.11
C LEU A 797 -31.52 2.02 -16.64
N GLN A 798 -30.57 2.28 -17.55
CA GLN A 798 -29.23 2.69 -17.17
C GLN A 798 -29.22 3.98 -16.32
N ASP A 799 -30.07 4.95 -16.65
CA ASP A 799 -30.17 6.23 -15.94
C ASP A 799 -31.01 6.15 -14.64
N LYS A 800 -31.80 5.10 -14.48
CA LYS A 800 -32.68 4.90 -13.33
C LYS A 800 -31.87 4.55 -12.06
N LYS A 801 -31.99 5.33 -10.99
CA LYS A 801 -31.28 5.11 -9.72
C LYS A 801 -31.86 3.96 -8.89
N ALA A 802 -33.19 3.89 -8.75
CA ALA A 802 -33.89 2.85 -8.02
C ALA A 802 -34.47 1.81 -9.00
N LYS A 803 -34.03 0.55 -8.89
CA LYS A 803 -34.42 -0.54 -9.79
C LYS A 803 -34.91 -1.74 -9.00
N THR A 804 -36.01 -2.33 -9.42
CA THR A 804 -36.47 -3.61 -8.92
C THR A 804 -35.53 -4.74 -9.34
N LYS A 805 -35.62 -5.89 -8.70
CA LYS A 805 -34.81 -7.07 -9.07
C LYS A 805 -35.08 -7.47 -10.54
N THR A 806 -36.33 -7.41 -11.00
CA THR A 806 -36.71 -7.71 -12.40
C THR A 806 -36.06 -6.73 -13.39
N GLU A 807 -36.11 -5.42 -13.11
CA GLU A 807 -35.47 -4.39 -13.95
C GLU A 807 -33.96 -4.57 -14.05
N ARG A 808 -33.31 -5.01 -12.96
CA ARG A 808 -31.86 -5.36 -12.99
C ARG A 808 -31.57 -6.56 -13.86
N HIS A 809 -32.42 -7.59 -13.82
CA HIS A 809 -32.28 -8.75 -14.70
C HIS A 809 -32.45 -8.37 -16.16
N GLN A 810 -33.45 -7.55 -16.51
CA GLN A 810 -33.67 -7.04 -17.86
C GLN A 810 -32.48 -6.21 -18.34
N GLU A 811 -31.99 -5.26 -17.54
CA GLU A 811 -30.79 -4.45 -17.82
C GLU A 811 -29.56 -5.34 -18.03
N ARG A 812 -29.34 -6.35 -17.16
CA ARG A 812 -28.23 -7.28 -17.24
C ARG A 812 -28.28 -8.11 -18.52
N LYS A 813 -29.44 -8.64 -18.86
CA LYS A 813 -29.64 -9.38 -20.11
C LYS A 813 -29.36 -8.51 -21.34
N ALA A 814 -29.89 -7.30 -21.39
CA ALA A 814 -29.64 -6.37 -22.50
C ALA A 814 -28.14 -6.03 -22.62
N SER A 815 -27.46 -5.78 -21.50
CA SER A 815 -26.00 -5.53 -21.46
C SER A 815 -25.18 -6.72 -21.96
N LEU A 816 -25.58 -7.95 -21.64
CA LEU A 816 -24.91 -9.16 -22.12
C LEU A 816 -25.15 -9.37 -23.63
N ASN A 817 -26.36 -9.16 -24.10
CA ASN A 817 -26.68 -9.23 -25.52
C ASN A 817 -25.89 -8.18 -26.32
N GLU A 818 -25.85 -6.92 -25.86
CA GLU A 818 -25.04 -5.87 -26.47
C GLU A 818 -23.56 -6.26 -26.52
N ARG A 819 -23.05 -6.85 -25.45
CA ARG A 819 -21.63 -7.24 -25.30
C ARG A 819 -21.21 -8.40 -26.21
N TYR A 820 -21.99 -9.48 -26.22
CA TYR A 820 -21.63 -10.71 -26.91
C TYR A 820 -22.27 -10.85 -28.31
N GLY A 821 -23.44 -10.28 -28.53
CA GLY A 821 -24.15 -10.36 -29.80
C GLY A 821 -24.84 -11.72 -30.07
N VAL A 822 -25.04 -12.50 -29.03
CA VAL A 822 -25.69 -13.79 -29.06
C VAL A 822 -26.80 -13.85 -28.01
N ASP A 823 -27.67 -14.85 -28.10
CA ASP A 823 -28.72 -15.07 -27.11
C ASP A 823 -28.14 -15.32 -25.72
N VAL A 824 -28.78 -14.71 -24.72
CA VAL A 824 -28.32 -14.81 -23.34
C VAL A 824 -28.84 -16.07 -22.70
N THR A 825 -27.96 -17.04 -22.50
CA THR A 825 -28.22 -18.29 -21.77
C THR A 825 -27.71 -18.20 -20.31
N PRO A 826 -28.17 -19.06 -19.39
CA PRO A 826 -27.61 -19.12 -18.04
C PRO A 826 -26.11 -19.39 -18.03
N GLU A 827 -25.62 -20.21 -18.97
CA GLU A 827 -24.19 -20.49 -19.14
C GLU A 827 -23.39 -19.24 -19.55
N LEU A 828 -23.97 -18.39 -20.42
CA LEU A 828 -23.33 -17.15 -20.82
C LEU A 828 -23.23 -16.18 -19.64
N VAL A 829 -24.27 -16.06 -18.82
CA VAL A 829 -24.24 -15.26 -17.58
C VAL A 829 -23.10 -15.72 -16.67
N TRP A 830 -23.01 -17.04 -16.48
CA TRP A 830 -21.94 -17.62 -15.66
C TRP A 830 -20.55 -17.36 -16.23
N LYS A 831 -20.34 -17.59 -17.53
CA LYS A 831 -19.06 -17.35 -18.21
C LYS A 831 -18.63 -15.87 -18.10
N ASP A 832 -19.56 -14.91 -18.30
CA ASP A 832 -19.26 -13.48 -18.21
C ASP A 832 -18.77 -13.09 -16.81
N GLU A 833 -19.39 -13.64 -15.78
CA GLU A 833 -18.96 -13.40 -14.39
C GLU A 833 -17.62 -14.06 -14.03
N ASP A 834 -17.18 -15.07 -14.79
CA ASP A 834 -15.84 -15.68 -14.70
C ASP A 834 -14.77 -14.95 -15.53
N ASN A 835 -15.04 -13.69 -15.90
CA ASN A 835 -14.15 -12.87 -16.73
C ASN A 835 -13.92 -13.42 -18.15
N TRP A 836 -14.88 -14.12 -18.72
CA TRP A 836 -14.76 -14.68 -20.06
C TRP A 836 -14.69 -13.59 -21.14
N TYR A 837 -15.42 -12.47 -20.98
CA TYR A 837 -15.41 -11.40 -21.97
C TYR A 837 -14.03 -10.78 -22.25
N PRO A 838 -13.22 -10.37 -21.26
CA PRO A 838 -11.86 -9.92 -21.50
C PRO A 838 -10.97 -10.97 -22.16
N GLN A 839 -11.13 -12.26 -21.81
CA GLN A 839 -10.39 -13.36 -22.39
C GLN A 839 -10.75 -13.56 -23.87
N LEU A 840 -12.04 -13.56 -24.20
CA LEU A 840 -12.52 -13.65 -25.58
C LEU A 840 -12.03 -12.48 -26.42
N ARG A 841 -12.12 -11.26 -25.90
CA ARG A 841 -11.65 -10.08 -26.63
C ARG A 841 -10.18 -10.15 -26.98
N LEU A 842 -9.35 -10.56 -26.03
CA LEU A 842 -7.93 -10.71 -26.27
C LEU A 842 -7.66 -11.82 -27.31
N HIS A 843 -8.39 -12.94 -27.25
CA HIS A 843 -8.30 -14.02 -28.23
C HIS A 843 -8.79 -13.59 -29.61
N TYR A 844 -9.92 -12.90 -29.70
CA TYR A 844 -10.47 -12.37 -30.95
C TYR A 844 -9.47 -11.42 -31.65
N PHE A 845 -8.91 -10.49 -30.92
CA PHE A 845 -7.95 -9.54 -31.47
C PHE A 845 -6.56 -10.12 -31.72
N LEU A 846 -6.23 -11.24 -31.11
CA LEU A 846 -5.03 -12.01 -31.45
C LEU A 846 -5.20 -12.78 -32.78
N THR A 847 -6.46 -13.06 -33.18
CA THR A 847 -6.80 -13.90 -34.34
C THR A 847 -7.61 -13.12 -35.38
N LEU A 848 -8.93 -13.25 -35.37
CA LEU A 848 -9.85 -12.76 -36.40
C LEU A 848 -9.98 -11.25 -36.49
N GLY A 849 -9.89 -10.55 -35.35
CA GLY A 849 -10.08 -9.09 -35.27
C GLY A 849 -8.79 -8.28 -35.33
N ARG A 850 -7.66 -8.91 -35.74
CA ARG A 850 -6.33 -8.28 -35.64
C ARG A 850 -6.21 -6.99 -36.46
N GLU A 851 -6.78 -6.94 -37.64
CA GLU A 851 -6.73 -5.77 -38.53
C GLU A 851 -7.48 -4.57 -37.94
N GLN A 852 -8.58 -4.80 -37.23
CA GLN A 852 -9.43 -3.76 -36.65
C GLN A 852 -8.89 -3.20 -35.33
N LEU A 853 -7.94 -3.90 -34.70
CA LEU A 853 -7.44 -3.58 -33.38
C LEU A 853 -6.74 -2.21 -33.34
N VAL A 854 -5.97 -1.89 -34.37
CA VAL A 854 -5.22 -0.64 -34.49
C VAL A 854 -6.16 0.54 -34.50
N GLU A 855 -7.18 0.52 -35.37
CA GLU A 855 -8.18 1.59 -35.49
C GLU A 855 -9.00 1.76 -34.21
N ARG A 856 -9.42 0.64 -33.60
CA ARG A 856 -10.16 0.64 -32.34
C ARG A 856 -9.36 1.32 -31.21
N ASP A 857 -8.10 0.95 -31.04
CA ASP A 857 -7.26 1.50 -29.97
C ASP A 857 -6.91 2.97 -30.27
N ALA A 858 -6.68 3.35 -31.53
CA ALA A 858 -6.48 4.72 -31.95
C ALA A 858 -7.72 5.60 -31.68
N LYS A 859 -8.92 5.16 -32.06
CA LYS A 859 -10.18 5.87 -31.80
C LYS A 859 -10.40 6.10 -30.30
N ARG A 860 -10.11 5.09 -29.46
CA ARG A 860 -10.21 5.21 -28.00
C ARG A 860 -9.21 6.22 -27.44
N ALA A 861 -7.95 6.13 -27.83
CA ALA A 861 -6.92 7.06 -27.37
C ALA A 861 -7.24 8.51 -27.78
N LYS A 862 -7.65 8.72 -29.02
CA LYS A 862 -8.06 10.01 -29.56
C LYS A 862 -9.21 10.62 -28.76
N SER A 863 -10.26 9.86 -28.49
CA SER A 863 -11.39 10.32 -27.65
C SER A 863 -10.94 10.75 -26.25
N GLN A 864 -9.98 10.04 -25.63
CA GLN A 864 -9.44 10.43 -24.32
C GLN A 864 -8.60 11.71 -24.37
N ILE A 865 -7.81 11.91 -25.42
CA ILE A 865 -7.00 13.11 -25.65
C ILE A 865 -7.93 14.32 -25.88
N GLU A 866 -8.95 14.18 -26.73
CA GLU A 866 -9.94 15.22 -27.01
C GLU A 866 -10.74 15.61 -25.76
N THR A 867 -11.23 14.62 -25.00
CA THR A 867 -11.96 14.86 -23.75
C THR A 867 -11.08 15.55 -22.69
N GLY A 868 -9.78 15.29 -22.69
CA GLY A 868 -8.80 15.91 -21.80
C GLY A 868 -8.22 17.24 -22.31
N GLU A 869 -8.65 17.74 -23.48
CA GLU A 869 -8.08 18.95 -24.11
C GLU A 869 -6.55 18.83 -24.24
N SER A 870 -6.11 17.79 -24.87
CA SER A 870 -4.71 17.37 -25.05
C SER A 870 -3.99 16.85 -23.79
N ALA A 871 -4.55 16.99 -22.59
CA ALA A 871 -3.97 16.39 -21.37
C ALA A 871 -4.46 14.94 -21.17
N ILE A 872 -3.59 14.09 -20.65
CA ILE A 872 -3.93 12.69 -20.38
C ILE A 872 -3.65 12.32 -18.91
N TRP A 873 -4.59 11.57 -18.32
CA TRP A 873 -4.36 10.88 -17.05
C TRP A 873 -3.83 9.48 -17.31
N LYS A 874 -2.53 9.25 -17.08
CA LYS A 874 -1.84 8.01 -17.44
C LYS A 874 -2.53 6.73 -16.97
N PRO A 875 -2.99 6.61 -15.71
CA PRO A 875 -3.66 5.38 -15.26
C PRO A 875 -4.94 5.04 -16.05
N ASP A 876 -5.70 6.02 -16.53
CA ASP A 876 -6.90 5.78 -17.35
C ASP A 876 -6.55 5.61 -18.85
N PHE A 877 -5.61 6.39 -19.35
CA PHE A 877 -5.14 6.30 -20.73
C PHE A 877 -4.57 4.90 -21.04
N ASN A 878 -3.85 4.33 -20.08
CA ASN A 878 -3.25 3.01 -20.19
C ASN A 878 -4.24 1.84 -20.06
N LYS A 879 -5.43 2.09 -19.49
CA LYS A 879 -6.46 1.04 -19.36
C LYS A 879 -7.16 0.80 -20.70
N GLY A 880 -7.36 -0.48 -21.04
CA GLY A 880 -8.22 -0.89 -22.15
C GLY A 880 -7.61 -0.82 -23.57
N GLN A 881 -6.35 -0.41 -23.69
CA GLN A 881 -5.55 -0.59 -24.90
C GLN A 881 -5.14 -2.07 -25.00
N LEU A 882 -5.45 -2.74 -26.11
CA LEU A 882 -5.18 -4.17 -26.30
C LEU A 882 -4.03 -4.45 -27.27
N LEU A 883 -3.71 -3.50 -28.15
CA LEU A 883 -2.68 -3.70 -29.18
C LEU A 883 -1.32 -4.07 -28.59
N PRO A 884 -0.81 -3.42 -27.51
CA PRO A 884 0.47 -3.83 -26.93
C PRO A 884 0.44 -5.25 -26.38
N ALA A 885 -0.67 -5.66 -25.75
CA ALA A 885 -0.83 -7.01 -25.22
C ALA A 885 -0.83 -8.07 -26.33
N VAL A 886 -1.53 -7.79 -27.45
CA VAL A 886 -1.55 -8.68 -28.61
C VAL A 886 -0.16 -8.78 -29.25
N LEU A 887 0.54 -7.66 -29.45
CA LEU A 887 1.90 -7.65 -29.98
C LEU A 887 2.88 -8.48 -29.12
N ILE A 888 2.74 -8.45 -27.79
CA ILE A 888 3.55 -9.27 -26.90
C ILE A 888 3.22 -10.77 -27.10
N LEU A 889 1.94 -11.14 -27.19
CA LEU A 889 1.54 -12.53 -27.42
C LEU A 889 2.02 -13.04 -28.80
N GLU A 890 1.97 -12.20 -29.83
CA GLU A 890 2.54 -12.49 -31.16
C GLU A 890 4.05 -12.72 -31.08
N LYS A 891 4.80 -11.83 -30.39
CA LYS A 891 6.24 -11.97 -30.20
C LYS A 891 6.64 -13.20 -29.37
N LEU A 892 5.78 -13.63 -28.45
CA LEU A 892 5.94 -14.88 -27.69
C LEU A 892 5.51 -16.11 -28.51
N ASN A 893 5.08 -15.93 -29.76
CA ASN A 893 4.62 -16.98 -30.67
C ASN A 893 3.54 -17.87 -30.03
N ILE A 894 2.57 -17.25 -29.33
CA ILE A 894 1.54 -17.99 -28.60
C ILE A 894 0.68 -18.84 -29.56
N SER A 895 0.44 -18.41 -30.79
CA SER A 895 -0.33 -19.13 -31.81
C SER A 895 0.24 -20.52 -32.13
N TYR A 896 1.57 -20.71 -32.04
CA TYR A 896 2.19 -22.02 -32.19
C TYR A 896 1.68 -23.06 -31.18
N PHE A 897 1.46 -22.64 -29.94
CA PHE A 897 0.97 -23.52 -28.86
C PHE A 897 -0.54 -23.77 -28.93
N LEU A 898 -1.25 -23.09 -29.84
CA LEU A 898 -2.68 -23.30 -30.14
C LEU A 898 -2.91 -24.17 -31.37
N THR A 899 -1.85 -24.77 -31.97
CA THR A 899 -1.98 -25.64 -33.10
C THR A 899 -2.51 -27.04 -32.68
N PRO A 900 -3.67 -27.47 -33.17
CA PRO A 900 -4.20 -28.78 -32.83
C PRO A 900 -3.25 -29.92 -33.25
N GLY A 901 -3.22 -30.99 -32.45
CA GLY A 901 -2.42 -32.19 -32.77
C GLY A 901 -0.97 -32.16 -32.27
N ILE A 902 -0.43 -30.99 -31.92
CA ILE A 902 0.94 -30.89 -31.38
C ILE A 902 0.94 -31.24 -29.89
N MET A 903 1.85 -32.13 -29.51
CA MET A 903 2.09 -32.52 -28.12
C MET A 903 3.32 -31.79 -27.57
N PHE A 904 3.20 -31.29 -26.35
CA PHE A 904 4.22 -30.49 -25.68
C PHE A 904 4.71 -31.14 -24.38
N ARG A 905 6.01 -31.16 -24.16
CA ARG A 905 6.66 -31.56 -22.92
C ARG A 905 7.37 -30.37 -22.30
N GLY A 906 7.56 -30.38 -20.98
CA GLY A 906 8.28 -29.30 -20.30
C GLY A 906 9.68 -29.07 -20.84
N SER A 907 10.36 -30.08 -21.30
CA SER A 907 11.72 -30.07 -21.90
C SER A 907 11.81 -29.61 -23.36
N ASP A 908 10.69 -29.46 -24.07
CA ASP A 908 10.68 -29.08 -25.48
C ASP A 908 11.32 -27.71 -25.73
N VAL A 909 12.11 -27.65 -26.83
CA VAL A 909 12.94 -26.47 -27.15
C VAL A 909 12.11 -25.19 -27.24
N GLU A 910 10.91 -25.24 -27.86
CA GLU A 910 10.06 -24.04 -28.01
C GLU A 910 9.50 -23.55 -26.66
N LEU A 911 9.16 -24.46 -25.75
CA LEU A 911 8.73 -24.09 -24.40
C LEU A 911 9.87 -23.54 -23.55
N GLN A 912 11.08 -24.06 -23.71
CA GLN A 912 12.27 -23.52 -23.02
C GLN A 912 12.67 -22.14 -23.56
N LYS A 913 12.55 -21.90 -24.88
CA LYS A 913 12.70 -20.58 -25.49
C LYS A 913 11.67 -19.59 -24.95
N LEU A 914 10.39 -19.99 -24.87
CA LEU A 914 9.32 -19.20 -24.30
C LEU A 914 9.65 -18.84 -22.84
N LYS A 915 10.07 -19.81 -22.03
CA LYS A 915 10.47 -19.58 -20.64
C LYS A 915 11.61 -18.55 -20.54
N ALA A 916 12.69 -18.74 -21.30
CA ALA A 916 13.83 -17.81 -21.28
C ALA A 916 13.39 -16.38 -21.64
N LEU A 917 12.63 -16.21 -22.72
CA LEU A 917 12.13 -14.92 -23.18
C LEU A 917 11.17 -14.27 -22.15
N THR A 918 10.27 -15.05 -21.56
CA THR A 918 9.30 -14.54 -20.58
C THR A 918 9.96 -14.17 -19.26
N VAL A 919 10.97 -14.89 -18.80
CA VAL A 919 11.75 -14.56 -17.59
C VAL A 919 12.56 -13.29 -17.83
N GLN A 920 13.22 -13.17 -19.00
CA GLN A 920 13.97 -11.96 -19.38
C GLN A 920 13.07 -10.72 -19.40
N HIS A 921 11.86 -10.82 -19.94
CA HIS A 921 10.92 -9.72 -20.12
C HIS A 921 9.76 -9.72 -19.10
N ARG A 922 9.94 -10.33 -17.92
CA ARG A 922 8.89 -10.55 -16.92
C ARG A 922 8.17 -9.25 -16.48
N TYR A 923 8.86 -8.13 -16.40
CA TYR A 923 8.27 -6.85 -16.05
C TYR A 923 7.37 -6.29 -17.16
N THR A 924 7.76 -6.39 -18.40
CA THR A 924 6.93 -6.01 -19.57
C THR A 924 5.67 -6.89 -19.62
N ILE A 925 5.81 -8.21 -19.46
CA ILE A 925 4.69 -9.14 -19.47
C ILE A 925 3.71 -8.83 -18.33
N ARG A 926 4.22 -8.50 -17.15
CA ARG A 926 3.38 -8.07 -16.02
C ARG A 926 2.65 -6.77 -16.34
N ASP A 927 3.33 -5.77 -16.87
CA ASP A 927 2.78 -4.43 -17.07
C ASP A 927 1.69 -4.39 -18.17
N TYR A 928 1.77 -5.24 -19.20
CA TYR A 928 0.82 -5.26 -20.31
C TYR A 928 -0.20 -6.42 -20.27
N LEU A 929 0.20 -7.59 -19.78
CA LEU A 929 -0.68 -8.77 -19.70
C LEU A 929 -1.20 -9.04 -18.28
N GLY A 930 -0.66 -8.35 -17.26
CA GLY A 930 -1.00 -8.61 -15.86
C GLY A 930 -0.62 -10.03 -15.41
N VAL A 931 0.46 -10.61 -16.00
CA VAL A 931 0.95 -11.95 -15.67
C VAL A 931 2.27 -11.85 -14.93
N THR A 932 2.30 -12.34 -13.70
CA THR A 932 3.54 -12.42 -12.91
C THR A 932 4.29 -13.71 -13.23
N ILE A 933 5.54 -13.56 -13.68
CA ILE A 933 6.47 -14.65 -14.01
C ILE A 933 7.62 -14.62 -12.99
N SER A 934 7.92 -15.75 -12.34
CA SER A 934 9.10 -15.94 -11.49
C SER A 934 10.13 -16.86 -12.17
N GLU A 935 11.40 -16.70 -11.82
CA GLU A 935 12.52 -17.47 -12.42
C GLU A 935 12.37 -18.99 -12.19
N GLY A 936 11.84 -19.39 -11.04
CA GLY A 936 11.62 -20.79 -10.68
C GLY A 936 10.41 -21.46 -11.34
N MET A 937 9.60 -20.74 -12.12
CA MET A 937 8.41 -21.32 -12.75
C MET A 937 8.80 -22.28 -13.88
N SER A 938 8.08 -23.42 -13.98
CA SER A 938 8.24 -24.33 -15.12
C SER A 938 7.67 -23.72 -16.40
N ALA A 939 8.23 -24.11 -17.56
CA ALA A 939 7.79 -23.65 -18.87
C ALA A 939 6.29 -23.92 -19.11
N ILE A 940 5.80 -25.08 -18.67
CA ILE A 940 4.35 -25.43 -18.73
C ILE A 940 3.52 -24.48 -17.87
N ALA A 941 3.95 -24.14 -16.65
CA ALA A 941 3.20 -23.20 -15.80
C ALA A 941 3.14 -21.80 -16.43
N ILE A 942 4.20 -21.37 -17.10
CA ILE A 942 4.25 -20.08 -17.80
C ILE A 942 3.27 -20.05 -18.95
N ILE A 943 3.32 -21.05 -19.87
CA ILE A 943 2.40 -21.09 -21.01
C ILE A 943 0.95 -21.19 -20.55
N GLN A 944 0.63 -21.98 -19.52
CA GLN A 944 -0.73 -22.06 -18.95
C GLN A 944 -1.24 -20.72 -18.44
N LYS A 945 -0.38 -19.94 -17.76
CA LYS A 945 -0.75 -18.58 -17.33
C LYS A 945 -1.00 -17.62 -18.50
N LEU A 946 -0.23 -17.71 -19.57
CA LEU A 946 -0.43 -16.90 -20.77
C LEU A 946 -1.71 -17.29 -21.50
N LEU A 947 -1.96 -18.60 -21.71
CA LEU A 947 -3.15 -19.11 -22.36
C LEU A 947 -4.43 -18.81 -21.54
N SER A 948 -4.35 -18.80 -20.22
CA SER A 948 -5.49 -18.44 -19.38
C SER A 948 -6.00 -17.02 -19.64
N LYS A 949 -5.14 -16.10 -20.14
CA LYS A 949 -5.55 -14.75 -20.56
C LYS A 949 -6.43 -14.75 -21.81
N LEU A 950 -6.42 -15.83 -22.58
CA LEU A 950 -7.24 -16.06 -23.76
C LEU A 950 -8.44 -16.97 -23.46
N GLY A 951 -8.62 -17.39 -22.20
CA GLY A 951 -9.59 -18.42 -21.84
C GLY A 951 -9.25 -19.78 -22.44
N LEU A 952 -7.97 -20.09 -22.62
CA LEU A 952 -7.45 -21.31 -23.23
C LEU A 952 -6.50 -22.04 -22.28
N LYS A 953 -6.26 -23.32 -22.55
CA LYS A 953 -5.34 -24.15 -21.76
C LYS A 953 -4.75 -25.29 -22.60
N LEU A 954 -3.59 -25.80 -22.20
CA LEU A 954 -3.10 -27.09 -22.63
C LEU A 954 -3.64 -28.18 -21.73
N SER A 955 -4.23 -29.22 -22.31
CA SER A 955 -4.76 -30.35 -21.57
C SER A 955 -3.70 -31.42 -21.38
N TYR A 956 -3.66 -32.05 -20.22
CA TYR A 956 -2.80 -33.21 -19.97
C TYR A 956 -3.30 -34.41 -20.74
N VAL A 957 -2.42 -35.04 -21.51
CA VAL A 957 -2.80 -36.20 -22.40
C VAL A 957 -2.07 -37.49 -22.03
N GLY A 958 -1.09 -37.46 -21.12
CA GLY A 958 -0.38 -38.67 -20.73
C GLY A 958 1.04 -38.42 -20.25
N ARG A 959 1.81 -39.49 -20.12
CA ARG A 959 3.24 -39.43 -19.81
C ARG A 959 4.02 -40.23 -20.86
N MET A 960 5.17 -39.72 -21.27
CA MET A 960 6.06 -40.40 -22.24
C MET A 960 7.48 -40.46 -21.66
N GLY A 961 8.24 -41.50 -22.01
CA GLY A 961 9.60 -41.72 -21.58
C GLY A 961 9.81 -43.01 -20.81
N SER A 962 11.08 -43.36 -20.53
CA SER A 962 11.46 -44.48 -19.69
C SER A 962 11.04 -44.29 -18.23
N ARG A 963 11.12 -45.35 -17.41
CA ARG A 963 10.72 -45.32 -15.99
C ARG A 963 11.48 -44.24 -15.17
N GLU A 964 12.69 -43.90 -15.63
CA GLU A 964 13.58 -42.92 -14.96
C GLU A 964 13.39 -41.48 -15.47
N ASN A 965 12.92 -41.29 -16.72
CA ASN A 965 12.77 -39.97 -17.36
C ASN A 965 11.33 -39.79 -17.92
N ARG A 966 10.34 -40.00 -17.08
CA ARG A 966 8.94 -39.91 -17.46
C ARG A 966 8.41 -38.50 -17.35
N GLU A 967 8.19 -37.83 -18.51
CA GLU A 967 7.63 -36.48 -18.56
C GLU A 967 6.12 -36.48 -18.86
N ARG A 968 5.44 -35.44 -18.35
CA ARG A 968 4.03 -35.19 -18.67
C ARG A 968 3.90 -34.55 -20.04
N MET A 969 2.95 -35.03 -20.82
CA MET A 969 2.60 -34.48 -22.14
C MET A 969 1.32 -33.67 -22.06
N TYR A 970 1.30 -32.57 -22.79
CA TYR A 970 0.19 -31.64 -22.89
C TYR A 970 -0.15 -31.39 -24.37
N GLN A 971 -1.40 -31.12 -24.66
CA GLN A 971 -1.90 -30.82 -26.01
C GLN A 971 -2.93 -29.70 -25.93
N PHE A 972 -2.96 -28.82 -26.91
CA PHE A 972 -4.07 -27.90 -27.08
C PHE A 972 -5.32 -28.67 -27.53
N VAL A 973 -6.41 -28.46 -26.82
CA VAL A 973 -7.74 -28.97 -27.18
C VAL A 973 -8.64 -27.76 -27.33
N GLU A 974 -9.24 -27.63 -28.50
CA GLU A 974 -10.15 -26.53 -28.81
C GLU A 974 -11.36 -26.58 -27.85
N PRO A 975 -11.66 -25.49 -27.15
CA PRO A 975 -12.76 -25.48 -26.20
C PRO A 975 -14.10 -25.44 -26.91
N LYS A 976 -15.03 -26.27 -26.47
CA LYS A 976 -16.43 -26.25 -26.91
C LYS A 976 -17.22 -25.28 -26.00
N ASP A 977 -16.98 -23.99 -26.15
CA ASP A 977 -17.53 -22.95 -25.26
C ASP A 977 -18.31 -21.85 -25.99
N GLU A 978 -18.73 -22.11 -27.24
CA GLU A 978 -19.54 -21.22 -28.08
C GLU A 978 -18.83 -19.89 -28.47
N ARG A 979 -17.49 -19.78 -28.29
CA ARG A 979 -16.74 -18.60 -28.69
C ARG A 979 -16.84 -18.26 -30.17
N ASP A 980 -16.97 -19.26 -31.03
CA ASP A 980 -17.08 -19.09 -32.50
C ASP A 980 -18.33 -18.34 -32.87
N SER A 981 -19.47 -18.61 -32.21
CA SER A 981 -20.73 -17.89 -32.40
C SER A 981 -20.57 -16.41 -31.99
N VAL A 982 -19.88 -16.13 -30.92
CA VAL A 982 -19.59 -14.77 -30.46
C VAL A 982 -18.65 -14.07 -31.45
N PHE A 983 -17.61 -14.73 -31.91
CA PHE A 983 -16.66 -14.16 -32.89
C PHE A 983 -17.36 -13.86 -34.22
N ALA A 984 -18.23 -14.74 -34.70
CA ALA A 984 -19.05 -14.50 -35.88
C ALA A 984 -19.98 -13.29 -35.71
N ALA A 985 -20.63 -13.16 -34.55
CA ALA A 985 -21.46 -12.01 -34.24
C ALA A 985 -20.65 -10.69 -34.23
N TRP A 986 -19.45 -10.69 -33.66
CA TRP A 986 -18.58 -9.52 -33.68
C TRP A 986 -18.08 -9.14 -35.08
N GLN A 987 -17.74 -10.12 -35.95
CA GLN A 987 -17.37 -9.88 -37.34
C GLN A 987 -18.55 -9.26 -38.13
N ASN A 988 -19.77 -9.80 -37.98
CA ASN A 988 -20.94 -9.28 -38.65
C ASN A 988 -21.29 -7.84 -38.29
N ARG A 989 -21.06 -7.41 -37.04
CA ARG A 989 -21.24 -6.00 -36.62
C ARG A 989 -20.29 -5.05 -37.36
N VAL A 990 -19.07 -5.48 -37.62
CA VAL A 990 -18.07 -4.67 -38.33
C VAL A 990 -18.45 -4.51 -39.82
N VAL A 991 -18.87 -5.58 -40.46
CA VAL A 991 -19.31 -5.56 -41.85
C VAL A 991 -20.54 -4.67 -42.02
N GLY A 992 -21.50 -4.70 -41.09
CA GLY A 992 -22.69 -3.85 -41.10
C GLY A 992 -22.42 -2.35 -40.97
N VAL A 993 -21.37 -1.96 -40.28
CA VAL A 993 -20.94 -0.54 -40.09
C VAL A 993 -20.28 0.00 -41.37
N HIS A 994 -19.65 -0.83 -42.19
CA HIS A 994 -19.08 -0.42 -43.49
C HIS A 994 -20.08 -0.37 -44.64
N GLN A 995 -21.33 -0.85 -44.42
CA GLN A 995 -22.41 -0.82 -45.40
C GLN A 995 -23.46 0.30 -45.17
N GLN A 996 -23.36 1.03 -44.07
CA GLN A 996 -24.10 2.28 -43.75
C GLN A 996 -23.17 3.50 -43.83
#